data_2492a67f07198513a0fb87e7cd032129
#
_entry.id   2492a67f07198513a0fb87e7cd032129
#
_cell.length_a   1.000
_cell.length_b   1.000
_cell.length_c   1.000
_cell.angle_alpha   90.00
_cell.angle_beta   90.00
_cell.angle_gamma   90.00
#
_symmetry.space_group_name_H-M   'P 1'
#
loop_
_entity.id
_entity.type
_entity.pdbx_description
1 polymer ?
#
loop_
_entity_poly.entity_id
_entity_poly.type
_entity_poly.pdbx_seq_one_letter_code
_entity_poly.pdbx_strand_id
1 'polypeptide(L)'
;GRTTVPFITGAEDFMRENEVFCVAAQDDKIALGTIHKGLLLIDCSTMDVKYFNENNGLRNNTVLSVAFDSRGNLWAGLDSGVDYVSLSSSFTNLYSYPYSYGTGYTAAMEDGYLYLGTNRGLYYTSYPVRLNGNLPDIHPIPQSSGQVWNLCKIGDDLFCLHDRGIFQIKGTNMYRITDITGAWYCQEVMGYPDRMYVGVYNGLYLLEKQSGEWRVLCKIDGFQDSCRLFEQESAKVLWVYNSGSITRVELSEDLTRQISVKSYGVEEGFPVERQIYVAKIEGRVYFTTPHGIYKYNVHKDMMEPCSDLNNLLNGAVPYTRLLEYHERLISLSPHEICIANLGTYKRGANTSINPIRQSFLELGQDYEAIIPLSDSLMVIPNEEGFALFTVPEVRHRQDLTHSVYIRNMYLTYPKDSLVYTANFLGKKPSLLVDYTSNSVRFEYGLAFFDLDGDDIRFQYRLNKGVWSDYTTVRIKEYSNLSEGDYTFEVKVIYSDGTTSSDELSFRVLPPWYRSVAAYVCYIILAFLGLWYIYRWDDIRVKRKKEQAVVEKDKELHEMEKEFEADKARREKQIVQLEKEKLEYDLQHKSQEMANLMINFVRKNEMLTEIKSEIAKVSAMLKGEGSRESKQQLILINSKIDSNIQSDEVLKRIEDQFDLIHNNFMKRLHAKHPDLSNNERMMCAYLKMNLSTKEIAPLLNI
;
A
#
# COMPACT_ATOMS: atom_id res chain seq x y z
N GLY A 1 -2.14 33.41 -52.27
CA GLY A 1 -3.33 33.03 -51.53
C GLY A 1 -3.12 31.73 -50.81
N ARG A 2 -3.40 31.67 -49.51
CA ARG A 2 -3.43 30.38 -48.76
C ARG A 2 -4.77 29.71 -49.12
N THR A 3 -4.74 28.57 -49.74
CA THR A 3 -5.91 27.71 -49.93
C THR A 3 -6.13 26.90 -48.66
N THR A 4 -7.29 27.01 -48.06
CA THR A 4 -7.74 26.12 -46.97
C THR A 4 -8.32 24.86 -47.60
N VAL A 5 -7.85 23.71 -47.13
CA VAL A 5 -8.39 22.41 -47.50
C VAL A 5 -9.17 21.86 -46.31
N PRO A 6 -10.36 21.27 -46.52
CA PRO A 6 -11.07 20.61 -45.43
C PRO A 6 -10.20 19.50 -44.79
N PHE A 7 -10.10 19.53 -43.47
CA PHE A 7 -9.45 18.50 -42.69
C PHE A 7 -10.51 17.49 -42.24
N ILE A 8 -10.56 16.34 -42.92
CA ILE A 8 -11.61 15.34 -42.71
C ILE A 8 -11.06 14.31 -41.71
N THR A 9 -11.68 14.24 -40.54
CA THR A 9 -11.24 13.41 -39.41
C THR A 9 -12.18 12.25 -39.10
N GLY A 10 -13.43 12.29 -39.65
CA GLY A 10 -14.52 11.40 -39.26
C GLY A 10 -15.26 11.85 -37.98
N ALA A 11 -14.86 12.99 -37.39
CA ALA A 11 -15.49 13.56 -36.19
C ALA A 11 -16.24 14.86 -36.48
N GLU A 12 -16.50 15.19 -37.75
CA GLU A 12 -17.07 16.45 -38.16
C GLU A 12 -18.48 16.69 -37.55
N ASP A 13 -19.31 15.65 -37.54
CA ASP A 13 -20.63 15.72 -36.95
C ASP A 13 -20.57 15.94 -35.42
N PHE A 14 -19.68 15.25 -34.77
CA PHE A 14 -19.43 15.46 -33.33
C PHE A 14 -19.02 16.93 -33.04
N MET A 15 -18.06 17.45 -33.79
CA MET A 15 -17.58 18.82 -33.62
C MET A 15 -18.70 19.87 -33.91
N ARG A 16 -19.56 19.58 -34.89
CA ARG A 16 -20.67 20.48 -35.26
C ARG A 16 -21.77 20.50 -34.19
N GLU A 17 -22.03 19.33 -33.57
CA GLU A 17 -23.14 19.16 -32.61
C GLU A 17 -22.79 19.59 -31.18
N ASN A 18 -21.49 19.62 -30.83
CA ASN A 18 -21.08 19.74 -29.44
C ASN A 18 -20.32 21.02 -29.08
N GLU A 19 -20.37 22.04 -29.90
CA GLU A 19 -19.80 23.37 -29.65
C GLU A 19 -18.35 23.33 -29.15
N VAL A 20 -17.40 23.23 -30.10
CA VAL A 20 -15.98 23.29 -29.78
C VAL A 20 -15.64 24.66 -29.18
N PHE A 21 -15.15 24.67 -27.95
CA PHE A 21 -14.86 25.88 -27.19
C PHE A 21 -13.37 26.25 -27.17
N CYS A 22 -12.50 25.24 -27.10
CA CYS A 22 -11.05 25.45 -27.04
C CYS A 22 -10.29 24.41 -27.87
N VAL A 23 -9.07 24.77 -28.26
CA VAL A 23 -8.19 23.92 -29.07
C VAL A 23 -6.74 24.06 -28.62
N ALA A 24 -6.02 22.98 -28.61
CA ALA A 24 -4.55 22.94 -28.50
C ALA A 24 -4.01 21.98 -29.55
N ALA A 25 -2.79 22.26 -30.03
CA ALA A 25 -2.12 21.40 -30.99
C ALA A 25 -0.65 21.26 -30.55
N GLN A 26 -0.13 20.07 -30.63
CA GLN A 26 1.29 19.78 -30.40
C GLN A 26 1.68 18.59 -31.27
N ASP A 27 2.78 18.73 -32.00
CA ASP A 27 3.26 17.73 -32.95
C ASP A 27 2.13 17.29 -33.91
N ASP A 28 1.86 16.00 -34.00
CA ASP A 28 0.80 15.44 -34.84
C ASP A 28 -0.55 15.29 -34.11
N LYS A 29 -0.75 15.94 -32.95
CA LYS A 29 -1.97 15.82 -32.16
C LYS A 29 -2.73 17.14 -32.06
N ILE A 30 -4.03 17.04 -32.20
CA ILE A 30 -4.98 18.18 -31.98
C ILE A 30 -5.96 17.74 -30.88
N ALA A 31 -6.04 18.55 -29.83
CA ALA A 31 -7.03 18.38 -28.77
C ALA A 31 -8.09 19.45 -28.86
N LEU A 32 -9.35 19.06 -28.80
CA LEU A 32 -10.52 19.94 -28.90
C LEU A 32 -11.39 19.76 -27.65
N GLY A 33 -11.59 20.82 -26.89
CA GLY A 33 -12.53 20.81 -25.77
C GLY A 33 -13.90 21.29 -26.20
N THR A 34 -14.96 20.60 -25.74
CA THR A 34 -16.37 20.96 -26.04
C THR A 34 -17.11 21.35 -24.76
N ILE A 35 -18.25 22.00 -24.93
CA ILE A 35 -19.11 22.42 -23.81
C ILE A 35 -19.94 21.24 -23.27
N HIS A 36 -20.31 20.26 -24.11
CA HIS A 36 -21.32 19.27 -23.74
C HIS A 36 -20.84 17.81 -23.70
N LYS A 37 -19.76 17.49 -24.43
CA LYS A 37 -19.36 16.09 -24.64
C LYS A 37 -17.89 15.79 -24.32
N GLY A 38 -17.26 16.68 -23.56
CA GLY A 38 -15.88 16.47 -23.12
C GLY A 38 -14.84 16.88 -24.14
N LEU A 39 -13.82 16.08 -24.27
CA LEU A 39 -12.59 16.32 -25.03
C LEU A 39 -12.49 15.36 -26.21
N LEU A 40 -12.07 15.89 -27.34
CA LEU A 40 -11.70 15.13 -28.55
C LEU A 40 -10.21 15.27 -28.79
N LEU A 41 -9.53 14.16 -29.00
CA LEU A 41 -8.11 14.09 -29.40
C LEU A 41 -8.04 13.46 -30.81
N ILE A 42 -7.40 14.14 -31.73
CA ILE A 42 -7.16 13.67 -33.10
C ILE A 42 -5.65 13.46 -33.25
N ASP A 43 -5.25 12.30 -33.67
CA ASP A 43 -3.91 12.02 -34.14
C ASP A 43 -3.86 12.22 -35.65
N CYS A 44 -3.16 13.26 -36.11
CA CYS A 44 -3.10 13.65 -37.50
C CYS A 44 -2.28 12.69 -38.37
N SER A 45 -1.45 11.84 -37.76
CA SER A 45 -0.61 10.86 -38.48
C SER A 45 -1.39 9.59 -38.82
N THR A 46 -2.25 9.14 -37.91
CA THR A 46 -3.07 7.94 -38.08
C THR A 46 -4.52 8.24 -38.42
N MET A 47 -4.95 9.49 -38.25
CA MET A 47 -6.35 9.95 -38.32
C MET A 47 -7.25 9.28 -37.29
N ASP A 48 -6.65 8.72 -36.19
CA ASP A 48 -7.40 8.16 -35.08
C ASP A 48 -8.00 9.27 -34.23
N VAL A 49 -9.23 9.03 -33.81
CA VAL A 49 -9.99 9.97 -32.98
C VAL A 49 -10.28 9.28 -31.62
N LYS A 50 -9.89 9.93 -30.53
CA LYS A 50 -10.20 9.50 -29.16
C LYS A 50 -11.10 10.53 -28.49
N TYR A 51 -12.08 10.06 -27.75
CA TYR A 51 -13.01 10.89 -27.01
C TYR A 51 -12.81 10.66 -25.51
N PHE A 52 -12.83 11.73 -24.74
CA PHE A 52 -12.78 11.69 -23.29
C PHE A 52 -13.97 12.47 -22.73
N ASN A 53 -14.73 11.85 -21.85
CA ASN A 53 -15.92 12.41 -21.24
C ASN A 53 -16.14 11.84 -19.84
N GLU A 54 -17.20 12.24 -19.13
CA GLU A 54 -17.50 11.72 -17.79
C GLU A 54 -17.65 10.20 -17.74
N ASN A 55 -18.09 9.58 -18.85
CA ASN A 55 -18.29 8.13 -18.89
C ASN A 55 -16.96 7.35 -18.93
N ASN A 56 -15.87 7.97 -19.37
CA ASN A 56 -14.58 7.31 -19.52
C ASN A 56 -13.43 8.03 -18.81
N GLY A 57 -13.74 8.85 -17.79
CA GLY A 57 -12.75 9.29 -16.82
C GLY A 57 -12.65 10.80 -16.61
N LEU A 58 -13.22 11.67 -17.44
CA LEU A 58 -13.26 13.09 -17.11
C LEU A 58 -14.23 13.37 -15.96
N ARG A 59 -13.86 14.33 -15.13
CA ARG A 59 -14.72 14.79 -14.03
C ARG A 59 -15.95 15.54 -14.52
N ASN A 60 -15.85 16.21 -15.67
CA ASN A 60 -16.93 17.02 -16.22
C ASN A 60 -16.82 17.10 -17.75
N ASN A 61 -17.97 17.10 -18.44
CA ASN A 61 -18.03 17.17 -19.90
C ASN A 61 -17.78 18.58 -20.46
N THR A 62 -17.86 19.64 -19.64
CA THR A 62 -17.59 21.01 -20.06
C THR A 62 -16.10 21.30 -19.96
N VAL A 63 -15.43 21.39 -21.11
CA VAL A 63 -13.98 21.61 -21.20
C VAL A 63 -13.74 23.04 -21.66
N LEU A 64 -13.24 23.88 -20.75
CA LEU A 64 -13.04 25.33 -20.98
C LEU A 64 -11.66 25.67 -21.55
N SER A 65 -10.65 24.82 -21.27
CA SER A 65 -9.31 25.01 -21.79
C SER A 65 -8.58 23.68 -21.93
N VAL A 66 -7.66 23.60 -22.89
CA VAL A 66 -6.80 22.44 -23.09
C VAL A 66 -5.37 22.89 -23.35
N ALA A 67 -4.39 22.15 -22.86
CA ALA A 67 -2.97 22.39 -23.09
C ALA A 67 -2.19 21.07 -23.05
N PHE A 68 -1.24 20.92 -23.96
CA PHE A 68 -0.27 19.84 -23.88
C PHE A 68 0.89 20.22 -22.97
N ASP A 69 1.39 19.27 -22.20
CA ASP A 69 2.64 19.42 -21.46
C ASP A 69 3.87 19.09 -22.34
N SER A 70 5.05 19.25 -21.77
CA SER A 70 6.31 18.97 -22.47
C SER A 70 6.50 17.49 -22.84
N ARG A 71 5.71 16.58 -22.27
CA ARG A 71 5.71 15.14 -22.57
C ARG A 71 4.66 14.74 -23.60
N GLY A 72 3.86 15.69 -24.06
CA GLY A 72 2.74 15.45 -24.97
C GLY A 72 1.51 14.89 -24.30
N ASN A 73 1.39 14.93 -22.97
CA ASN A 73 0.17 14.64 -22.24
C ASN A 73 -0.72 15.87 -22.17
N LEU A 74 -1.97 15.68 -21.84
CA LEU A 74 -2.98 16.73 -21.98
C LEU A 74 -3.53 17.16 -20.62
N TRP A 75 -3.61 18.46 -20.43
CA TRP A 75 -4.30 19.12 -19.32
C TRP A 75 -5.60 19.72 -19.81
N ALA A 76 -6.69 19.40 -19.16
CA ALA A 76 -8.03 19.92 -19.45
C ALA A 76 -8.54 20.72 -18.26
N GLY A 77 -8.75 22.02 -18.46
CA GLY A 77 -9.47 22.89 -17.53
C GLY A 77 -10.95 22.73 -17.72
N LEU A 78 -11.63 22.21 -16.72
CA LEU A 78 -13.06 21.91 -16.75
C LEU A 78 -13.87 23.00 -16.04
N ASP A 79 -15.17 22.97 -16.15
CA ASP A 79 -16.05 23.82 -15.35
C ASP A 79 -15.90 23.52 -13.84
N SER A 80 -15.58 22.29 -13.47
CA SER A 80 -15.40 21.87 -12.09
C SER A 80 -14.02 21.26 -11.83
N GLY A 81 -12.95 21.97 -12.12
CA GLY A 81 -11.58 21.56 -11.80
C GLY A 81 -10.68 21.37 -13.00
N VAL A 82 -9.60 20.61 -12.80
CA VAL A 82 -8.61 20.35 -13.84
C VAL A 82 -8.34 18.85 -13.89
N ASP A 83 -8.39 18.27 -15.08
CA ASP A 83 -8.03 16.88 -15.31
C ASP A 83 -6.73 16.77 -16.12
N TYR A 84 -5.97 15.75 -15.80
CA TYR A 84 -4.76 15.36 -16.53
C TYR A 84 -5.03 14.05 -17.26
N VAL A 85 -4.78 14.04 -18.57
CA VAL A 85 -4.91 12.86 -19.43
C VAL A 85 -3.53 12.41 -19.87
N SER A 86 -3.08 11.28 -19.36
CA SER A 86 -1.82 10.67 -19.76
C SER A 86 -2.00 9.95 -21.10
N LEU A 87 -1.47 10.54 -22.16
CA LEU A 87 -1.50 9.97 -23.50
C LEU A 87 -0.37 8.96 -23.74
N SER A 88 0.64 8.97 -22.88
CA SER A 88 1.78 8.07 -22.92
C SER A 88 1.67 6.90 -21.94
N SER A 89 0.58 6.80 -21.20
CA SER A 89 0.36 5.70 -20.26
C SER A 89 0.34 4.35 -20.98
N SER A 90 1.01 3.38 -20.37
CA SER A 90 0.94 1.98 -20.78
C SER A 90 -0.38 1.32 -20.39
N PHE A 91 -1.22 1.99 -19.64
CA PHE A 91 -2.48 1.48 -19.12
C PHE A 91 -3.67 2.20 -19.72
N THR A 92 -4.72 1.46 -20.04
CA THR A 92 -6.02 1.99 -20.47
C THR A 92 -7.10 1.26 -19.70
N ASN A 93 -7.84 1.98 -18.86
CA ASN A 93 -8.93 1.38 -18.11
C ASN A 93 -10.14 1.06 -18.99
N LEU A 94 -10.72 -0.12 -18.80
CA LEU A 94 -11.97 -0.52 -19.41
C LEU A 94 -13.11 -0.18 -18.46
N TYR A 95 -13.48 1.08 -18.38
CA TYR A 95 -14.62 1.53 -17.58
C TYR A 95 -15.94 1.15 -18.23
N SER A 96 -16.93 0.86 -17.42
CA SER A 96 -18.29 0.58 -17.82
C SER A 96 -19.28 1.47 -17.06
N TYR A 97 -19.12 2.79 -17.20
CA TYR A 97 -20.08 3.73 -16.65
C TYR A 97 -21.32 3.83 -17.56
N PRO A 98 -22.56 3.86 -17.05
CA PRO A 98 -22.94 3.84 -15.62
C PRO A 98 -23.09 2.44 -15.02
N TYR A 99 -22.81 1.40 -15.75
CA TYR A 99 -23.00 -0.01 -15.33
C TYR A 99 -21.68 -0.64 -14.94
N SER A 100 -21.32 -0.52 -13.66
CA SER A 100 -20.19 -1.30 -13.14
C SER A 100 -20.43 -2.79 -13.30
N TYR A 101 -19.61 -3.48 -14.08
CA TYR A 101 -19.63 -4.95 -14.19
C TYR A 101 -18.92 -5.61 -12.99
N GLY A 102 -18.46 -4.84 -12.02
CA GLY A 102 -17.88 -5.32 -10.77
C GLY A 102 -16.36 -5.49 -10.84
N THR A 103 -15.82 -6.08 -9.79
CA THR A 103 -14.39 -6.40 -9.68
C THR A 103 -14.00 -7.44 -10.70
N GLY A 104 -12.96 -7.18 -11.47
CA GLY A 104 -12.39 -8.13 -12.42
C GLY A 104 -11.59 -9.22 -11.73
N TYR A 105 -11.72 -10.45 -12.23
CA TYR A 105 -10.95 -11.59 -11.74
C TYR A 105 -10.12 -12.26 -12.83
N THR A 106 -10.66 -12.36 -14.05
CA THR A 106 -10.05 -13.08 -15.14
C THR A 106 -10.51 -12.58 -16.49
N ALA A 107 -9.71 -12.84 -17.53
CA ALA A 107 -10.09 -12.57 -18.90
C ALA A 107 -9.61 -13.70 -19.81
N ALA A 108 -10.22 -13.84 -20.97
CA ALA A 108 -9.78 -14.74 -22.02
C ALA A 108 -10.16 -14.22 -23.39
N MET A 109 -9.35 -14.58 -24.40
CA MET A 109 -9.64 -14.25 -25.78
C MET A 109 -9.94 -15.54 -26.57
N GLU A 110 -11.08 -15.57 -27.25
CA GLU A 110 -11.47 -16.67 -28.11
C GLU A 110 -12.42 -16.19 -29.21
N ASP A 111 -12.26 -16.69 -30.43
CA ASP A 111 -13.13 -16.47 -31.59
C ASP A 111 -13.47 -14.98 -31.86
N GLY A 112 -12.49 -14.09 -31.67
CA GLY A 112 -12.65 -12.64 -31.88
C GLY A 112 -13.43 -11.92 -30.78
N TYR A 113 -13.64 -12.57 -29.64
CA TYR A 113 -14.19 -11.94 -28.44
C TYR A 113 -13.16 -11.91 -27.32
N LEU A 114 -13.21 -10.82 -26.56
CA LEU A 114 -12.57 -10.70 -25.26
C LEU A 114 -13.63 -10.93 -24.19
N TYR A 115 -13.47 -11.99 -23.43
CA TYR A 115 -14.34 -12.32 -22.29
C TYR A 115 -13.72 -11.76 -20.99
N LEU A 116 -14.58 -11.25 -20.12
CA LEU A 116 -14.24 -10.57 -18.89
C LEU A 116 -15.02 -11.18 -17.74
N GLY A 117 -14.34 -11.92 -16.87
CA GLY A 117 -14.94 -12.58 -15.70
C GLY A 117 -14.84 -11.72 -14.46
N THR A 118 -15.97 -11.49 -13.80
CA THR A 118 -16.09 -10.59 -12.65
C THR A 118 -16.81 -11.24 -11.47
N ASN A 119 -16.88 -10.53 -10.36
CA ASN A 119 -17.70 -10.93 -9.20
C ASN A 119 -19.21 -10.84 -9.45
N ARG A 120 -19.65 -10.29 -10.57
CA ARG A 120 -21.07 -10.14 -10.93
C ARG A 120 -21.52 -11.03 -12.08
N GLY A 121 -20.58 -11.51 -12.89
CA GLY A 121 -20.88 -12.33 -14.04
C GLY A 121 -19.77 -12.35 -15.08
N LEU A 122 -20.09 -12.99 -16.18
CA LEU A 122 -19.25 -13.05 -17.38
C LEU A 122 -19.75 -12.05 -18.40
N TYR A 123 -18.83 -11.24 -18.90
CA TYR A 123 -19.09 -10.25 -19.94
C TYR A 123 -18.21 -10.52 -21.16
N TYR A 124 -18.58 -9.97 -22.31
CA TYR A 124 -17.77 -10.04 -23.52
C TYR A 124 -17.82 -8.74 -24.30
N THR A 125 -16.78 -8.52 -25.08
CA THR A 125 -16.69 -7.47 -26.09
C THR A 125 -15.98 -8.01 -27.33
N SER A 126 -16.15 -7.36 -28.49
CA SER A 126 -15.39 -7.72 -29.68
C SER A 126 -13.91 -7.38 -29.52
N TYR A 127 -13.03 -8.21 -30.06
CA TYR A 127 -11.59 -7.95 -30.10
C TYR A 127 -11.12 -7.70 -31.54
N PRO A 128 -10.26 -6.73 -31.86
CA PRO A 128 -9.66 -5.78 -30.91
C PRO A 128 -10.69 -4.82 -30.30
N VAL A 129 -10.48 -4.51 -29.02
CA VAL A 129 -11.34 -3.56 -28.30
C VAL A 129 -11.20 -2.17 -28.93
N ARG A 130 -12.27 -1.70 -29.55
CA ARG A 130 -12.30 -0.37 -30.13
C ARG A 130 -12.70 0.64 -29.06
N LEU A 131 -11.74 1.46 -28.63
CA LEU A 131 -11.93 2.55 -27.67
C LEU A 131 -12.34 3.87 -28.37
N ASN A 132 -12.96 3.78 -29.55
CA ASN A 132 -13.32 4.94 -30.36
C ASN A 132 -14.55 5.64 -29.77
N GLY A 133 -14.30 6.49 -28.78
CA GLY A 133 -15.27 7.52 -28.33
C GLY A 133 -16.52 7.06 -27.62
N ASN A 134 -16.89 5.83 -27.78
CA ASN A 134 -17.87 5.16 -26.94
C ASN A 134 -17.14 4.23 -25.98
N LEU A 135 -17.72 4.05 -24.81
CA LEU A 135 -17.34 2.96 -23.91
C LEU A 135 -17.21 1.68 -24.72
N PRO A 136 -16.25 0.79 -24.39
CA PRO A 136 -16.20 -0.52 -25.02
C PRO A 136 -17.59 -1.16 -24.90
N ASP A 137 -18.10 -1.66 -25.99
CA ASP A 137 -19.42 -2.27 -26.05
C ASP A 137 -19.38 -3.63 -25.34
N ILE A 138 -19.49 -3.60 -24.01
CA ILE A 138 -19.35 -4.74 -23.13
C ILE A 138 -20.74 -5.27 -22.80
N HIS A 139 -21.00 -6.52 -23.18
CA HIS A 139 -22.26 -7.20 -22.99
C HIS A 139 -22.20 -8.30 -21.95
N PRO A 140 -23.20 -8.48 -21.09
CA PRO A 140 -23.26 -9.64 -20.21
C PRO A 140 -23.60 -10.92 -21.01
N ILE A 141 -22.95 -12.01 -20.68
CA ILE A 141 -23.36 -13.33 -21.15
C ILE A 141 -24.62 -13.76 -20.38
N PRO A 142 -25.70 -14.17 -21.06
CA PRO A 142 -26.93 -14.60 -20.40
C PRO A 142 -26.67 -15.69 -19.36
N GLN A 143 -27.35 -15.62 -18.21
CA GLN A 143 -27.29 -16.58 -17.10
C GLN A 143 -25.94 -16.66 -16.39
N SER A 144 -25.00 -15.80 -16.67
CA SER A 144 -23.66 -15.78 -16.03
C SER A 144 -23.61 -15.01 -14.70
N SER A 145 -24.74 -14.55 -14.18
CA SER A 145 -24.77 -13.80 -12.91
C SER A 145 -24.18 -14.62 -11.76
N GLY A 146 -23.25 -14.04 -11.01
CA GLY A 146 -22.48 -14.64 -9.91
C GLY A 146 -20.98 -14.46 -10.11
N GLN A 147 -20.19 -15.14 -9.31
CA GLN A 147 -18.74 -14.99 -9.35
C GLN A 147 -18.13 -15.88 -10.42
N VAL A 148 -17.42 -15.27 -11.36
CA VAL A 148 -16.60 -15.95 -12.37
C VAL A 148 -15.15 -15.94 -11.88
N TRP A 149 -14.72 -17.03 -11.30
CA TRP A 149 -13.42 -17.12 -10.69
C TRP A 149 -12.26 -17.18 -11.69
N ASN A 150 -12.47 -17.95 -12.77
CA ASN A 150 -11.45 -18.07 -13.81
C ASN A 150 -12.04 -18.42 -15.17
N LEU A 151 -11.29 -18.08 -16.21
CA LEU A 151 -11.49 -18.49 -17.58
C LEU A 151 -10.26 -19.27 -18.01
N CYS A 152 -10.41 -20.51 -18.42
CA CYS A 152 -9.29 -21.31 -18.88
C CYS A 152 -9.61 -22.06 -20.16
N LYS A 153 -8.59 -22.15 -21.02
CA LYS A 153 -8.66 -22.86 -22.28
C LYS A 153 -8.00 -24.23 -22.13
N ILE A 154 -8.73 -25.29 -22.47
CA ILE A 154 -8.24 -26.67 -22.51
C ILE A 154 -8.47 -27.21 -23.92
N GLY A 155 -7.40 -27.43 -24.65
CA GLY A 155 -7.48 -27.69 -26.08
C GLY A 155 -8.18 -26.53 -26.81
N ASP A 156 -9.27 -26.83 -27.52
CA ASP A 156 -10.09 -25.84 -28.24
C ASP A 156 -11.30 -25.35 -27.42
N ASP A 157 -11.47 -25.83 -26.19
CA ASP A 157 -12.62 -25.50 -25.36
C ASP A 157 -12.29 -24.41 -24.36
N LEU A 158 -13.07 -23.34 -24.30
CA LEU A 158 -13.00 -22.29 -23.29
C LEU A 158 -13.97 -22.56 -22.15
N PHE A 159 -13.49 -22.59 -20.92
CA PHE A 159 -14.27 -22.84 -19.72
C PHE A 159 -14.41 -21.59 -18.87
N CYS A 160 -15.61 -21.43 -18.29
CA CYS A 160 -15.91 -20.50 -17.24
C CYS A 160 -16.06 -21.26 -15.92
N LEU A 161 -15.17 -20.99 -14.99
CA LEU A 161 -15.18 -21.52 -13.64
C LEU A 161 -15.94 -20.54 -12.74
N HIS A 162 -17.05 -21.01 -12.24
CA HIS A 162 -18.07 -20.17 -11.62
C HIS A 162 -18.39 -20.67 -10.20
N ASP A 163 -18.91 -19.78 -9.35
CA ASP A 163 -19.38 -20.15 -8.01
C ASP A 163 -20.50 -21.21 -8.05
N ARG A 164 -21.28 -21.27 -9.15
CA ARG A 164 -22.45 -22.16 -9.34
C ARG A 164 -22.21 -23.37 -10.24
N GLY A 165 -20.99 -23.57 -10.70
CA GLY A 165 -20.68 -24.70 -11.59
C GLY A 165 -19.56 -24.46 -12.55
N ILE A 166 -19.33 -25.42 -13.44
CA ILE A 166 -18.40 -25.33 -14.54
C ILE A 166 -19.18 -25.21 -15.83
N PHE A 167 -18.82 -24.26 -16.67
CA PHE A 167 -19.49 -23.98 -17.92
C PHE A 167 -18.51 -23.95 -19.08
N GLN A 168 -18.96 -24.35 -20.25
CA GLN A 168 -18.28 -24.16 -21.52
C GLN A 168 -18.81 -22.89 -22.20
N ILE A 169 -17.93 -22.07 -22.72
CA ILE A 169 -18.27 -20.86 -23.47
C ILE A 169 -18.21 -21.20 -24.95
N LYS A 170 -19.26 -20.82 -25.70
CA LYS A 170 -19.29 -20.89 -27.17
C LYS A 170 -19.89 -19.61 -27.71
N GLY A 171 -19.08 -18.75 -28.30
CA GLY A 171 -19.51 -17.43 -28.73
C GLY A 171 -20.11 -16.64 -27.56
N THR A 172 -21.31 -16.11 -27.72
CA THR A 172 -21.99 -15.30 -26.69
C THR A 172 -22.84 -16.12 -25.70
N ASN A 173 -22.68 -17.43 -25.65
CA ASN A 173 -23.47 -18.33 -24.83
C ASN A 173 -22.58 -19.15 -23.88
N MET A 174 -23.17 -19.55 -22.77
CA MET A 174 -22.56 -20.34 -21.73
C MET A 174 -23.37 -21.60 -21.48
N TYR A 175 -22.75 -22.76 -21.57
CA TYR A 175 -23.38 -24.07 -21.44
C TYR A 175 -22.85 -24.78 -20.19
N ARG A 176 -23.74 -25.18 -19.31
CA ARG A 176 -23.40 -25.86 -18.08
C ARG A 176 -22.87 -27.27 -18.34
N ILE A 177 -21.71 -27.58 -17.79
CA ILE A 177 -21.13 -28.93 -17.80
C ILE A 177 -21.48 -29.67 -16.51
N THR A 178 -21.40 -28.96 -15.35
CA THR A 178 -21.60 -29.58 -14.05
C THR A 178 -22.06 -28.54 -13.03
N ASP A 179 -22.76 -29.03 -11.98
CA ASP A 179 -23.24 -28.25 -10.81
C ASP A 179 -22.20 -28.20 -9.67
N ILE A 180 -20.93 -28.57 -9.91
CA ILE A 180 -19.87 -28.49 -8.91
C ILE A 180 -19.64 -27.03 -8.55
N THR A 181 -19.99 -26.62 -7.36
CA THR A 181 -19.93 -25.25 -6.90
C THR A 181 -18.52 -24.84 -6.50
N GLY A 182 -18.18 -23.57 -6.73
CA GLY A 182 -16.91 -22.99 -6.30
C GLY A 182 -15.71 -23.51 -7.09
N ALA A 183 -15.85 -23.68 -8.39
CA ALA A 183 -14.74 -23.99 -9.26
C ALA A 183 -13.84 -22.75 -9.41
N TRP A 184 -12.57 -22.87 -8.98
CA TRP A 184 -11.62 -21.75 -8.98
C TRP A 184 -10.60 -21.79 -10.10
N TYR A 185 -10.10 -23.00 -10.41
CA TYR A 185 -9.00 -23.15 -11.36
C TYR A 185 -9.08 -24.49 -12.07
N CYS A 186 -8.67 -24.54 -13.34
CA CYS A 186 -8.54 -25.81 -14.04
C CYS A 186 -7.25 -25.85 -14.88
N GLN A 187 -6.74 -27.04 -15.07
CA GLN A 187 -5.59 -27.33 -15.91
C GLN A 187 -5.77 -28.66 -16.62
N GLU A 188 -5.32 -28.73 -17.87
CA GLU A 188 -5.19 -30.01 -18.58
C GLU A 188 -4.24 -30.94 -17.82
N VAL A 189 -4.59 -32.20 -17.68
CA VAL A 189 -3.74 -33.18 -17.03
C VAL A 189 -2.52 -33.50 -17.91
N MET A 190 -1.33 -33.30 -17.38
CA MET A 190 -0.10 -33.55 -18.12
C MET A 190 -0.07 -34.94 -18.75
N GLY A 191 0.05 -35.01 -20.07
CA GLY A 191 0.06 -36.26 -20.83
C GLY A 191 -1.34 -36.89 -21.09
N TYR A 192 -2.42 -36.21 -20.68
CA TYR A 192 -3.79 -36.66 -20.92
C TYR A 192 -4.65 -35.50 -21.45
N PRO A 193 -4.59 -35.21 -22.78
CA PRO A 193 -5.23 -34.02 -23.36
C PRO A 193 -6.77 -34.02 -23.24
N ASP A 194 -7.38 -35.21 -23.02
CA ASP A 194 -8.82 -35.36 -22.81
C ASP A 194 -9.22 -35.31 -21.34
N ARG A 195 -8.28 -34.93 -20.43
CA ARG A 195 -8.56 -34.84 -19.00
C ARG A 195 -8.16 -33.48 -18.44
N MET A 196 -8.93 -33.01 -17.48
CA MET A 196 -8.59 -31.82 -16.73
C MET A 196 -8.82 -31.98 -15.23
N TYR A 197 -7.91 -31.40 -14.44
CA TYR A 197 -8.15 -31.17 -13.03
C TYR A 197 -8.91 -29.87 -12.83
N VAL A 198 -9.85 -29.88 -11.87
CA VAL A 198 -10.57 -28.69 -11.45
C VAL A 198 -10.50 -28.55 -9.94
N GLY A 199 -9.84 -27.49 -9.49
CA GLY A 199 -9.79 -27.11 -8.07
C GLY A 199 -11.06 -26.38 -7.65
N VAL A 200 -11.61 -26.78 -6.52
CA VAL A 200 -12.86 -26.23 -5.97
C VAL A 200 -12.71 -25.88 -4.48
N TYR A 201 -13.77 -25.33 -3.89
CA TYR A 201 -13.79 -24.92 -2.47
C TYR A 201 -13.43 -26.05 -1.49
N ASN A 202 -13.72 -27.28 -1.82
CA ASN A 202 -13.60 -28.44 -0.92
C ASN A 202 -12.96 -29.65 -1.58
N GLY A 203 -12.00 -29.46 -2.45
CA GLY A 203 -11.29 -30.56 -3.07
C GLY A 203 -10.84 -30.33 -4.51
N LEU A 204 -10.52 -31.41 -5.17
CA LEU A 204 -10.08 -31.47 -6.54
C LEU A 204 -10.95 -32.49 -7.29
N TYR A 205 -11.36 -32.14 -8.50
CA TYR A 205 -12.11 -33.02 -9.40
C TYR A 205 -11.29 -33.35 -10.64
N LEU A 206 -11.51 -34.54 -11.16
CA LEU A 206 -11.03 -34.98 -12.45
C LEU A 206 -12.20 -35.05 -13.42
N LEU A 207 -12.10 -34.34 -14.53
CA LEU A 207 -13.05 -34.38 -15.63
C LEU A 207 -12.38 -35.02 -16.84
N GLU A 208 -13.21 -35.68 -17.67
CA GLU A 208 -12.75 -36.33 -18.91
C GLU A 208 -13.65 -35.95 -20.07
N LYS A 209 -13.07 -35.80 -21.26
CA LYS A 209 -13.79 -35.55 -22.49
C LYS A 209 -14.15 -36.89 -23.14
N GLN A 210 -15.40 -37.26 -23.10
CA GLN A 210 -15.93 -38.52 -23.67
C GLN A 210 -16.85 -38.18 -24.84
N SER A 211 -16.56 -38.71 -26.01
CA SER A 211 -17.35 -38.47 -27.25
C SER A 211 -17.56 -36.97 -27.58
N GLY A 212 -16.59 -36.14 -27.25
CA GLY A 212 -16.64 -34.68 -27.47
C GLY A 212 -17.31 -33.87 -26.36
N GLU A 213 -17.86 -34.50 -25.35
CA GLU A 213 -18.48 -33.84 -24.18
C GLU A 213 -17.64 -34.04 -22.93
N TRP A 214 -17.50 -32.97 -22.16
CA TRP A 214 -16.82 -33.00 -20.86
C TRP A 214 -17.75 -33.52 -19.76
N ARG A 215 -17.26 -34.49 -18.98
CA ARG A 215 -18.00 -35.10 -17.86
C ARG A 215 -17.11 -35.25 -16.63
N VAL A 216 -17.73 -35.21 -15.48
CA VAL A 216 -17.03 -35.48 -14.21
C VAL A 216 -16.70 -36.97 -14.15
N LEU A 217 -15.41 -37.30 -14.08
CA LEU A 217 -14.98 -38.68 -13.88
C LEU A 217 -15.06 -39.04 -12.39
N CYS A 218 -14.43 -38.22 -11.52
CA CYS A 218 -14.54 -38.41 -10.08
C CYS A 218 -14.14 -37.11 -9.32
N LYS A 219 -14.49 -37.06 -8.03
CA LYS A 219 -13.79 -36.23 -7.04
C LYS A 219 -12.58 -37.02 -6.57
N ILE A 220 -11.41 -36.38 -6.42
CA ILE A 220 -10.21 -37.04 -5.90
C ILE A 220 -10.45 -37.47 -4.48
N ASP A 221 -10.45 -38.80 -4.25
CA ASP A 221 -10.69 -39.33 -2.93
C ASP A 221 -9.53 -39.03 -1.96
N GLY A 222 -9.88 -38.68 -0.72
CA GLY A 222 -8.94 -38.32 0.33
C GLY A 222 -8.52 -36.85 0.33
N PHE A 223 -8.65 -36.10 -0.76
CA PHE A 223 -8.31 -34.67 -0.82
C PHE A 223 -9.57 -33.80 -0.61
N GLN A 224 -9.63 -33.09 0.53
CA GLN A 224 -10.79 -32.27 0.91
C GLN A 224 -10.44 -30.79 1.13
N ASP A 225 -9.17 -30.43 1.05
CA ASP A 225 -8.75 -29.05 1.22
C ASP A 225 -9.19 -28.20 0.02
N SER A 226 -9.35 -26.89 0.26
CA SER A 226 -9.66 -25.97 -0.82
C SER A 226 -8.49 -25.90 -1.82
N CYS A 227 -8.81 -25.90 -3.10
CA CYS A 227 -7.85 -25.91 -4.17
C CYS A 227 -8.08 -24.71 -5.08
N ARG A 228 -7.49 -23.56 -4.68
CA ARG A 228 -7.72 -22.29 -5.37
C ARG A 228 -6.88 -22.14 -6.62
N LEU A 229 -5.64 -22.58 -6.57
CA LEU A 229 -4.69 -22.60 -7.67
C LEU A 229 -3.78 -23.80 -7.47
N PHE A 230 -3.35 -24.40 -8.53
CA PHE A 230 -2.36 -25.47 -8.47
C PHE A 230 -1.49 -25.48 -9.71
N GLU A 231 -0.28 -26.04 -9.58
CA GLU A 231 0.60 -26.35 -10.69
C GLU A 231 1.02 -27.81 -10.67
N GLN A 232 1.02 -28.42 -11.85
CA GLN A 232 1.42 -29.80 -11.99
C GLN A 232 2.94 -29.93 -12.15
N GLU A 233 3.59 -30.63 -11.23
CA GLU A 233 4.96 -31.13 -11.40
C GLU A 233 4.95 -32.32 -12.38
N SER A 234 3.93 -33.16 -12.28
CA SER A 234 3.60 -34.26 -13.19
C SER A 234 2.09 -34.51 -13.18
N ALA A 235 1.60 -35.43 -13.99
CA ALA A 235 0.18 -35.82 -13.91
C ALA A 235 -0.26 -36.21 -12.51
N LYS A 236 0.62 -36.82 -11.71
CA LYS A 236 0.32 -37.35 -10.38
C LYS A 236 0.72 -36.43 -9.23
N VAL A 237 1.52 -35.41 -9.47
CA VAL A 237 2.06 -34.55 -8.43
C VAL A 237 1.64 -33.12 -8.68
N LEU A 238 0.88 -32.57 -7.74
CA LEU A 238 0.36 -31.22 -7.78
C LEU A 238 0.88 -30.39 -6.60
N TRP A 239 1.21 -29.16 -6.88
CA TRP A 239 1.48 -28.14 -5.87
C TRP A 239 0.26 -27.25 -5.77
N VAL A 240 -0.44 -27.35 -4.67
CA VAL A 240 -1.72 -26.66 -4.44
C VAL A 240 -1.49 -25.44 -3.57
N TYR A 241 -1.97 -24.30 -4.05
CA TYR A 241 -2.04 -23.05 -3.29
C TYR A 241 -3.38 -22.94 -2.59
N ASN A 242 -3.35 -22.70 -1.30
CA ASN A 242 -4.52 -22.45 -0.48
C ASN A 242 -4.24 -21.35 0.57
N SER A 243 -4.92 -20.22 0.44
CA SER A 243 -4.88 -19.10 1.42
C SER A 243 -3.48 -18.70 1.86
N GLY A 244 -2.54 -18.64 0.91
CA GLY A 244 -1.15 -18.22 1.14
C GLY A 244 -0.19 -19.31 1.54
N SER A 245 -0.63 -20.57 1.68
CA SER A 245 0.19 -21.76 1.94
C SER A 245 0.30 -22.66 0.72
N ILE A 246 1.34 -23.49 0.69
CA ILE A 246 1.60 -24.46 -0.39
C ILE A 246 1.57 -25.87 0.16
N THR A 247 0.86 -26.74 -0.55
CA THR A 247 0.75 -28.16 -0.23
C THR A 247 1.10 -28.99 -1.45
N ARG A 248 1.97 -29.97 -1.29
CA ARG A 248 2.28 -30.97 -2.31
C ARG A 248 1.35 -32.17 -2.15
N VAL A 249 0.63 -32.48 -3.21
CA VAL A 249 -0.35 -33.57 -3.26
C VAL A 249 0.14 -34.60 -4.27
N GLU A 250 0.22 -35.86 -3.84
CA GLU A 250 0.56 -36.98 -4.72
C GLU A 250 -0.65 -37.89 -4.91
N LEU A 251 -0.96 -38.18 -6.16
CA LEU A 251 -2.12 -38.95 -6.58
C LEU A 251 -1.72 -40.38 -6.98
N SER A 252 -2.70 -41.28 -6.93
CA SER A 252 -2.60 -42.67 -7.42
C SER A 252 -2.34 -42.73 -8.93
N GLU A 253 -1.92 -43.90 -9.41
CA GLU A 253 -1.64 -44.14 -10.84
C GLU A 253 -2.85 -43.85 -11.74
N ASP A 254 -4.03 -44.11 -11.25
CA ASP A 254 -5.30 -43.85 -11.95
C ASP A 254 -5.84 -42.44 -11.74
N LEU A 255 -5.10 -41.58 -11.00
CA LEU A 255 -5.43 -40.19 -10.72
C LEU A 255 -6.71 -39.96 -9.92
N THR A 256 -7.24 -40.98 -9.25
CA THR A 256 -8.56 -40.92 -8.60
C THR A 256 -8.52 -40.63 -7.11
N ARG A 257 -7.39 -40.88 -6.45
CA ARG A 257 -7.24 -40.70 -5.00
C ARG A 257 -5.90 -40.10 -4.62
N GLN A 258 -5.88 -39.42 -3.50
CA GLN A 258 -4.70 -38.95 -2.82
C GLN A 258 -3.91 -40.09 -2.20
N ILE A 259 -2.59 -40.15 -2.45
CA ILE A 259 -1.66 -41.06 -1.78
C ILE A 259 -0.95 -40.37 -0.62
N SER A 260 -0.43 -39.17 -0.86
CA SER A 260 0.25 -38.38 0.14
C SER A 260 -0.05 -36.90 0.02
N VAL A 261 0.03 -36.21 1.14
CA VAL A 261 -0.13 -34.76 1.24
C VAL A 261 0.90 -34.23 2.22
N LYS A 262 1.62 -33.17 1.83
CA LYS A 262 2.58 -32.49 2.70
C LYS A 262 2.51 -30.98 2.45
N SER A 263 2.37 -30.22 3.52
CA SER A 263 2.45 -28.74 3.48
C SER A 263 3.89 -28.29 3.65
N TYR A 264 4.21 -27.16 3.03
CA TYR A 264 5.54 -26.57 3.06
C TYR A 264 5.46 -25.14 3.59
N GLY A 265 6.24 -24.87 4.63
CA GLY A 265 6.35 -23.60 5.33
C GLY A 265 7.80 -23.27 5.69
N VAL A 266 8.00 -22.58 6.79
CA VAL A 266 9.34 -22.17 7.26
C VAL A 266 10.22 -23.38 7.61
N GLU A 267 9.64 -24.42 8.19
CA GLU A 267 10.37 -25.64 8.53
C GLU A 267 10.92 -26.36 7.29
N GLU A 268 10.21 -26.26 6.16
CA GLU A 268 10.62 -26.84 4.90
C GLU A 268 11.45 -25.88 4.02
N GLY A 269 11.89 -24.74 4.53
CA GLY A 269 12.86 -23.84 3.90
C GLY A 269 12.30 -22.59 3.24
N PHE A 270 11.01 -22.30 3.35
CA PHE A 270 10.50 -21.00 2.97
C PHE A 270 10.87 -19.92 3.99
N PRO A 271 10.99 -18.65 3.59
CA PRO A 271 11.28 -17.55 4.52
C PRO A 271 10.06 -17.09 5.31
N VAL A 272 8.85 -17.56 4.94
CA VAL A 272 7.54 -17.15 5.47
C VAL A 272 6.58 -18.32 5.51
N GLU A 273 5.59 -18.29 6.41
CA GLU A 273 4.52 -19.29 6.49
C GLU A 273 3.37 -19.04 5.52
N ARG A 274 3.21 -17.81 5.06
CA ARG A 274 2.11 -17.39 4.19
C ARG A 274 2.61 -16.43 3.12
N GLN A 275 1.75 -16.11 2.16
CA GLN A 275 2.10 -15.32 0.98
C GLN A 275 3.09 -16.07 0.06
N ILE A 276 2.87 -17.36 -0.08
CA ILE A 276 3.65 -18.22 -0.96
C ILE A 276 2.73 -18.59 -2.13
N TYR A 277 3.08 -18.19 -3.35
CA TYR A 277 2.31 -18.50 -4.55
C TYR A 277 3.08 -19.48 -5.41
N VAL A 278 2.37 -20.23 -6.23
CA VAL A 278 2.93 -21.22 -7.15
C VAL A 278 2.86 -20.72 -8.60
N ALA A 279 3.92 -20.99 -9.36
CA ALA A 279 3.98 -20.68 -10.78
C ALA A 279 4.76 -21.77 -11.53
N LYS A 280 4.48 -21.94 -12.81
CA LYS A 280 5.22 -22.86 -13.69
C LYS A 280 5.95 -22.08 -14.75
N ILE A 281 7.28 -22.25 -14.81
CA ILE A 281 8.17 -21.59 -15.75
C ILE A 281 9.02 -22.67 -16.42
N GLU A 282 8.99 -22.71 -17.75
CA GLU A 282 9.73 -23.71 -18.55
C GLU A 282 9.45 -25.16 -18.12
N GLY A 283 8.18 -25.43 -17.80
CA GLY A 283 7.72 -26.75 -17.37
C GLY A 283 8.12 -27.12 -15.93
N ARG A 284 8.81 -26.26 -15.19
CA ARG A 284 9.19 -26.47 -13.79
C ARG A 284 8.37 -25.61 -12.85
N VAL A 285 8.09 -26.14 -11.67
CA VAL A 285 7.33 -25.42 -10.63
C VAL A 285 8.27 -24.57 -9.78
N TYR A 286 7.89 -23.33 -9.57
CA TYR A 286 8.54 -22.35 -8.73
C TYR A 286 7.54 -21.72 -7.76
N PHE A 287 8.08 -21.13 -6.69
CA PHE A 287 7.28 -20.51 -5.66
C PHE A 287 7.74 -19.08 -5.43
N THR A 288 6.80 -18.15 -5.37
CA THR A 288 7.10 -16.75 -5.08
C THR A 288 6.75 -16.43 -3.65
N THR A 289 7.58 -15.62 -3.03
CA THR A 289 7.42 -15.14 -1.65
C THR A 289 7.76 -13.65 -1.59
N PRO A 290 7.45 -12.93 -0.50
CA PRO A 290 7.92 -11.57 -0.30
C PRO A 290 9.46 -11.42 -0.30
N HIS A 291 10.22 -12.52 -0.16
CA HIS A 291 11.67 -12.52 -0.10
C HIS A 291 12.35 -13.12 -1.35
N GLY A 292 11.59 -13.37 -2.40
CA GLY A 292 12.10 -13.88 -3.67
C GLY A 292 11.47 -15.19 -4.13
N ILE A 293 12.09 -15.77 -5.14
CA ILE A 293 11.65 -16.99 -5.84
C ILE A 293 12.37 -18.19 -5.27
N TYR A 294 11.63 -19.25 -5.01
CA TYR A 294 12.10 -20.52 -4.47
C TYR A 294 11.81 -21.68 -5.44
N LYS A 295 12.56 -22.75 -5.31
CA LYS A 295 12.35 -24.00 -6.02
C LYS A 295 12.43 -25.18 -5.05
N TYR A 296 11.74 -26.24 -5.39
CA TYR A 296 11.77 -27.49 -4.60
C TYR A 296 13.02 -28.30 -4.92
N ASN A 297 13.72 -28.73 -3.87
CA ASN A 297 14.83 -29.67 -3.95
C ASN A 297 14.35 -31.06 -3.53
N VAL A 298 14.14 -31.95 -4.51
CA VAL A 298 13.63 -33.30 -4.28
C VAL A 298 14.55 -34.17 -3.40
N HIS A 299 15.87 -33.94 -3.44
CA HIS A 299 16.82 -34.76 -2.65
C HIS A 299 16.81 -34.40 -1.17
N LYS A 300 16.53 -33.16 -0.85
CA LYS A 300 16.46 -32.68 0.54
C LYS A 300 15.04 -32.62 1.07
N ASP A 301 14.04 -32.76 0.21
CA ASP A 301 12.63 -32.51 0.49
C ASP A 301 12.38 -31.14 1.13
N MET A 302 13.08 -30.10 0.59
CA MET A 302 13.09 -28.72 1.12
C MET A 302 13.02 -27.70 -0.01
N MET A 303 12.63 -26.48 0.34
CA MET A 303 12.63 -25.32 -0.56
C MET A 303 13.99 -24.61 -0.51
N GLU A 304 14.48 -24.21 -1.66
CA GLU A 304 15.73 -23.47 -1.82
C GLU A 304 15.52 -22.22 -2.66
N PRO A 305 16.22 -21.10 -2.37
CA PRO A 305 16.18 -19.91 -3.20
C PRO A 305 16.62 -20.23 -4.64
N CYS A 306 15.88 -19.72 -5.61
CA CYS A 306 16.23 -19.82 -7.02
C CYS A 306 17.09 -18.63 -7.44
N SER A 307 18.42 -18.74 -7.32
CA SER A 307 19.36 -17.67 -7.63
C SER A 307 19.20 -17.14 -9.06
N ASP A 308 18.96 -18.03 -10.02
CA ASP A 308 18.89 -17.67 -11.44
C ASP A 308 17.72 -16.71 -11.73
N LEU A 309 16.51 -17.06 -11.30
CA LEU A 309 15.34 -16.21 -11.50
C LEU A 309 15.37 -14.97 -10.61
N ASN A 310 15.87 -15.07 -9.39
CA ASN A 310 16.06 -13.90 -8.53
C ASN A 310 17.04 -12.89 -9.12
N ASN A 311 18.14 -13.36 -9.72
CA ASN A 311 19.08 -12.49 -10.41
C ASN A 311 18.49 -11.91 -11.70
N LEU A 312 17.71 -12.70 -12.46
CA LEU A 312 17.04 -12.23 -13.66
C LEU A 312 16.10 -11.06 -13.35
N LEU A 313 15.40 -11.09 -12.23
CA LEU A 313 14.47 -10.04 -11.81
C LEU A 313 15.13 -8.98 -10.86
N ASN A 314 16.48 -8.94 -10.80
CA ASN A 314 17.27 -8.00 -10.00
C ASN A 314 16.92 -7.97 -8.49
N GLY A 315 16.39 -9.06 -7.94
CA GLY A 315 15.98 -9.13 -6.55
C GLY A 315 14.87 -8.13 -6.19
N ALA A 316 14.20 -7.55 -7.18
CA ALA A 316 13.04 -6.70 -6.96
C ALA A 316 11.92 -7.48 -6.25
N VAL A 317 11.30 -6.90 -5.27
CA VAL A 317 10.48 -7.53 -4.22
C VAL A 317 9.11 -6.87 -4.19
N PRO A 318 8.09 -7.47 -3.65
CA PRO A 318 7.65 -8.85 -3.51
C PRO A 318 6.86 -9.31 -4.74
N TYR A 319 7.12 -10.51 -5.23
CA TYR A 319 6.34 -11.06 -6.36
C TYR A 319 5.09 -11.74 -5.84
N THR A 320 3.91 -11.35 -6.33
CA THR A 320 2.67 -12.08 -6.06
C THR A 320 2.36 -13.09 -7.15
N ARG A 321 2.66 -12.77 -8.40
CA ARG A 321 2.44 -13.68 -9.53
C ARG A 321 3.64 -13.69 -10.46
N LEU A 322 3.97 -14.89 -10.96
CA LEU A 322 4.86 -15.09 -12.10
C LEU A 322 4.10 -15.75 -13.23
N LEU A 323 4.36 -15.30 -14.43
CA LEU A 323 3.78 -15.86 -15.66
C LEU A 323 4.87 -15.97 -16.70
N GLU A 324 4.96 -17.13 -17.36
CA GLU A 324 5.69 -17.30 -18.61
C GLU A 324 4.74 -17.08 -19.77
N TYR A 325 5.13 -16.20 -20.67
CA TYR A 325 4.41 -15.98 -21.93
C TYR A 325 5.41 -15.86 -23.08
N HIS A 326 5.42 -16.84 -23.96
CA HIS A 326 6.43 -17.03 -24.98
C HIS A 326 7.85 -17.06 -24.37
N GLU A 327 8.76 -16.20 -24.82
CA GLU A 327 10.12 -16.08 -24.24
C GLU A 327 10.21 -15.03 -23.12
N ARG A 328 9.10 -14.59 -22.54
CA ARG A 328 9.07 -13.55 -21.50
C ARG A 328 8.66 -14.14 -20.16
N LEU A 329 9.36 -13.70 -19.13
CA LEU A 329 8.96 -13.86 -17.75
C LEU A 329 8.34 -12.55 -17.29
N ILE A 330 7.09 -12.61 -16.84
CA ILE A 330 6.33 -11.48 -16.34
C ILE A 330 6.12 -11.69 -14.86
N SER A 331 6.50 -10.71 -14.04
CA SER A 331 6.18 -10.70 -12.64
C SER A 331 5.23 -9.55 -12.33
N LEU A 332 4.20 -9.84 -11.56
CA LEU A 332 3.23 -8.89 -11.06
C LEU A 332 3.37 -8.77 -9.55
N SER A 333 3.47 -7.55 -9.07
CA SER A 333 3.36 -7.18 -7.66
C SER A 333 2.27 -6.12 -7.49
N PRO A 334 1.84 -5.79 -6.27
CA PRO A 334 0.81 -4.76 -6.04
C PRO A 334 1.15 -3.39 -6.64
N HIS A 335 2.43 -3.09 -6.84
CA HIS A 335 2.89 -1.78 -7.28
C HIS A 335 3.75 -1.80 -8.55
N GLU A 336 4.06 -2.98 -9.10
CA GLU A 336 5.08 -3.09 -10.12
C GLU A 336 4.85 -4.29 -11.03
N ILE A 337 5.07 -4.10 -12.33
CA ILE A 337 5.10 -5.15 -13.35
C ILE A 337 6.52 -5.19 -13.90
N CYS A 338 7.19 -6.35 -13.80
CA CYS A 338 8.48 -6.57 -14.42
C CYS A 338 8.35 -7.54 -15.58
N ILE A 339 8.98 -7.22 -16.70
CA ILE A 339 9.03 -8.09 -17.89
C ILE A 339 10.49 -8.35 -18.23
N ALA A 340 10.90 -9.61 -18.17
CA ALA A 340 12.24 -10.07 -18.53
C ALA A 340 12.19 -11.00 -19.73
N ASN A 341 13.22 -10.95 -20.57
CA ASN A 341 13.34 -11.87 -21.70
C ASN A 341 14.16 -13.10 -21.31
N LEU A 342 13.51 -14.26 -21.19
CA LEU A 342 14.12 -15.54 -20.85
C LEU A 342 15.13 -16.01 -21.90
N GLY A 343 14.83 -15.80 -23.18
CA GLY A 343 15.72 -16.20 -24.27
C GLY A 343 17.03 -15.40 -24.28
N THR A 344 17.00 -14.13 -23.99
CA THR A 344 18.20 -13.27 -23.89
C THR A 344 19.03 -13.64 -22.67
N TYR A 345 18.38 -13.88 -21.52
CA TYR A 345 19.03 -14.32 -20.29
C TYR A 345 19.79 -15.63 -20.46
N LYS A 346 19.17 -16.64 -21.11
CA LYS A 346 19.81 -17.93 -21.42
C LYS A 346 21.04 -17.82 -22.30
N ARG A 347 21.10 -16.81 -23.16
CA ARG A 347 22.26 -16.52 -24.00
C ARG A 347 23.38 -15.77 -23.26
N GLY A 348 23.20 -15.52 -21.93
CA GLY A 348 24.19 -14.84 -21.10
C GLY A 348 24.31 -13.33 -21.36
N ALA A 349 23.34 -12.74 -22.06
CA ALA A 349 23.28 -11.31 -22.25
C ALA A 349 22.61 -10.62 -21.05
N ASN A 350 23.13 -9.46 -20.66
CA ASN A 350 22.47 -8.65 -19.65
C ASN A 350 21.09 -8.22 -20.13
N THR A 351 20.05 -8.61 -19.40
CA THR A 351 18.69 -8.13 -19.62
C THR A 351 18.51 -6.87 -18.80
N SER A 352 18.25 -5.75 -19.44
CA SER A 352 17.76 -4.58 -18.73
C SER A 352 16.30 -4.81 -18.39
N ILE A 353 15.97 -4.89 -17.10
CA ILE A 353 14.61 -4.95 -16.62
C ILE A 353 14.21 -3.55 -16.21
N ASN A 354 13.23 -2.99 -16.89
CA ASN A 354 12.61 -1.75 -16.46
C ASN A 354 11.29 -2.10 -15.77
N PRO A 355 11.22 -2.00 -14.44
CA PRO A 355 9.96 -2.20 -13.76
C PRO A 355 8.97 -1.11 -14.17
N ILE A 356 7.78 -1.52 -14.55
CA ILE A 356 6.67 -0.63 -14.88
C ILE A 356 5.84 -0.52 -13.62
N ARG A 357 5.83 0.66 -13.04
CA ARG A 357 5.11 0.90 -11.80
C ARG A 357 3.68 1.28 -12.07
N GLN A 358 2.82 0.80 -11.19
CA GLN A 358 1.41 1.12 -11.18
C GLN A 358 1.03 1.58 -9.77
N SER A 359 0.63 2.82 -9.62
CA SER A 359 0.15 3.36 -8.34
C SER A 359 -1.36 3.57 -8.30
N PHE A 360 -2.05 3.32 -9.41
CA PHE A 360 -3.47 3.66 -9.61
C PHE A 360 -4.36 2.46 -9.88
N LEU A 361 -3.80 1.24 -10.09
CA LEU A 361 -4.59 0.03 -10.21
C LEU A 361 -4.73 -0.61 -8.82
N GLU A 362 -5.91 -0.57 -8.27
CA GLU A 362 -6.23 -1.32 -7.06
C GLU A 362 -6.46 -2.79 -7.44
N LEU A 363 -5.43 -3.60 -7.27
CA LEU A 363 -5.50 -5.04 -7.50
C LEU A 363 -6.23 -5.70 -6.35
N GLY A 364 -7.20 -6.56 -6.66
CA GLY A 364 -7.88 -7.33 -5.64
C GLY A 364 -6.90 -8.28 -4.93
N GLN A 365 -6.82 -8.20 -3.62
CA GLN A 365 -5.94 -9.04 -2.82
C GLN A 365 -6.20 -10.54 -3.10
N ASP A 366 -5.14 -11.30 -3.40
CA ASP A 366 -5.17 -12.71 -3.83
C ASP A 366 -5.83 -12.98 -5.20
N TYR A 367 -6.24 -11.94 -5.93
CA TYR A 367 -6.80 -12.05 -7.28
C TYR A 367 -5.92 -11.36 -8.33
N GLU A 368 -4.71 -10.97 -7.92
CA GLU A 368 -3.77 -10.37 -8.84
C GLU A 368 -3.52 -11.30 -10.01
N ALA A 369 -3.78 -10.83 -11.18
CA ALA A 369 -3.57 -11.56 -12.42
C ALA A 369 -3.11 -10.63 -13.53
N ILE A 370 -2.36 -11.17 -14.47
CA ILE A 370 -2.02 -10.53 -15.72
C ILE A 370 -2.25 -11.55 -16.83
N ILE A 371 -3.08 -11.19 -17.79
CA ILE A 371 -3.56 -12.09 -18.82
C ILE A 371 -3.06 -11.58 -20.18
N PRO A 372 -2.10 -12.25 -20.81
CA PRO A 372 -1.64 -11.86 -22.15
C PRO A 372 -2.73 -12.07 -23.20
N LEU A 373 -2.96 -11.05 -24.02
CA LEU A 373 -3.77 -11.15 -25.24
C LEU A 373 -2.88 -11.24 -26.49
N SER A 374 -1.71 -10.62 -26.43
CA SER A 374 -0.67 -10.66 -27.43
C SER A 374 0.70 -10.35 -26.82
N ASP A 375 1.76 -10.35 -27.61
CA ASP A 375 3.10 -9.96 -27.17
C ASP A 375 3.19 -8.52 -26.68
N SER A 376 2.27 -7.66 -27.11
CA SER A 376 2.26 -6.24 -26.80
C SER A 376 1.08 -5.78 -25.94
N LEU A 377 0.10 -6.65 -25.71
CA LEU A 377 -1.13 -6.26 -25.02
C LEU A 377 -1.55 -7.31 -24.00
N MET A 378 -1.84 -6.88 -22.78
CA MET A 378 -2.27 -7.72 -21.68
C MET A 378 -3.50 -7.11 -20.99
N VAL A 379 -4.27 -7.92 -20.31
CA VAL A 379 -5.39 -7.49 -19.45
C VAL A 379 -4.98 -7.66 -18.00
N ILE A 380 -5.26 -6.66 -17.18
CA ILE A 380 -5.06 -6.69 -15.73
C ILE A 380 -6.42 -6.49 -15.06
N PRO A 381 -6.95 -7.52 -14.42
CA PRO A 381 -8.13 -7.38 -13.55
C PRO A 381 -7.82 -6.48 -12.34
N ASN A 382 -8.76 -5.65 -11.95
CA ASN A 382 -8.64 -4.78 -10.78
C ASN A 382 -9.99 -4.61 -10.07
N GLU A 383 -10.04 -3.89 -8.96
CA GLU A 383 -11.26 -3.71 -8.17
C GLU A 383 -12.37 -2.97 -8.92
N GLU A 384 -12.02 -2.10 -9.87
CA GLU A 384 -12.96 -1.35 -10.70
C GLU A 384 -13.33 -2.07 -12.01
N GLY A 385 -12.71 -3.22 -12.27
CA GLY A 385 -12.94 -4.02 -13.48
C GLY A 385 -11.66 -4.48 -14.14
N PHE A 386 -11.26 -3.85 -15.24
CA PHE A 386 -10.10 -4.27 -16.03
C PHE A 386 -9.33 -3.08 -16.57
N ALA A 387 -8.03 -3.25 -16.70
CA ALA A 387 -7.17 -2.37 -17.45
C ALA A 387 -6.47 -3.14 -18.59
N LEU A 388 -6.37 -2.53 -19.74
CA LEU A 388 -5.46 -2.97 -20.81
C LEU A 388 -4.08 -2.42 -20.51
N PHE A 389 -3.10 -3.28 -20.52
CA PHE A 389 -1.70 -2.93 -20.36
C PHE A 389 -0.96 -3.17 -21.69
N THR A 390 -0.50 -2.10 -22.30
CA THR A 390 0.35 -2.16 -23.50
C THR A 390 1.80 -2.24 -23.04
N VAL A 391 2.47 -3.34 -23.39
CA VAL A 391 3.89 -3.51 -23.10
C VAL A 391 4.66 -2.41 -23.81
N PRO A 392 5.32 -1.50 -23.11
CA PRO A 392 6.07 -0.43 -23.76
C PRO A 392 7.21 -1.05 -24.57
N GLU A 393 7.35 -0.63 -25.81
CA GLU A 393 8.60 -0.86 -26.54
C GLU A 393 9.73 -0.23 -25.72
N VAL A 394 10.89 -0.90 -25.65
CA VAL A 394 12.09 -0.33 -25.02
C VAL A 394 12.51 0.89 -25.86
N ARG A 395 11.75 1.96 -25.74
CA ARG A 395 12.21 3.28 -26.17
C ARG A 395 13.23 3.70 -25.12
N HIS A 396 14.47 3.94 -25.57
CA HIS A 396 15.34 4.80 -24.78
C HIS A 396 14.52 6.05 -24.49
N ARG A 397 14.07 6.22 -23.22
CA ARG A 397 13.42 7.45 -22.79
C ARG A 397 14.38 8.57 -23.23
N GLN A 398 13.95 9.39 -24.17
CA GLN A 398 14.70 10.57 -24.54
C GLN A 398 15.06 11.31 -23.26
N ASP A 399 16.33 11.72 -23.17
CA ASP A 399 16.93 12.44 -22.02
C ASP A 399 16.14 13.69 -21.62
N LEU A 400 14.97 13.51 -21.07
CA LEU A 400 14.28 14.56 -20.33
C LEU A 400 14.95 14.60 -18.96
N THR A 401 16.00 15.41 -18.83
CA THR A 401 16.62 15.76 -17.55
C THR A 401 15.56 16.43 -16.69
N HIS A 402 14.86 15.62 -15.93
CA HIS A 402 13.84 16.12 -15.01
C HIS A 402 14.55 16.70 -13.80
N SER A 403 14.40 18.00 -13.61
CA SER A 403 15.01 18.66 -12.47
C SER A 403 14.11 18.52 -11.24
N VAL A 404 14.71 18.11 -10.13
CA VAL A 404 14.09 18.27 -8.82
C VAL A 404 14.23 19.72 -8.37
N TYR A 405 13.21 20.26 -7.71
CA TYR A 405 13.19 21.62 -7.21
C TYR A 405 12.77 21.66 -5.75
N ILE A 406 13.48 22.46 -4.97
CA ILE A 406 13.01 22.91 -3.66
C ILE A 406 11.98 24.01 -3.94
N ARG A 407 10.70 23.67 -3.78
CA ARG A 407 9.57 24.55 -4.13
C ARG A 407 9.44 25.71 -3.17
N ASN A 408 9.38 25.38 -1.87
CA ASN A 408 9.15 26.34 -0.81
C ASN A 408 10.04 26.06 0.39
N MET A 409 10.36 27.11 1.13
CA MET A 409 10.89 27.02 2.48
C MET A 409 10.02 27.87 3.40
N TYR A 410 9.58 27.27 4.50
CA TYR A 410 8.80 27.91 5.55
C TYR A 410 9.58 27.96 6.85
N LEU A 411 9.35 28.99 7.64
CA LEU A 411 9.64 28.99 9.06
C LEU A 411 8.38 28.46 9.77
N THR A 412 8.53 27.43 10.61
CA THR A 412 7.38 26.76 11.24
C THR A 412 7.07 27.29 12.63
N TYR A 413 7.94 28.10 13.20
CA TYR A 413 7.77 28.72 14.49
C TYR A 413 8.18 30.21 14.47
N PRO A 414 7.47 31.12 15.13
CA PRO A 414 6.25 30.95 15.95
C PRO A 414 4.95 30.76 15.13
N LYS A 415 5.00 31.00 13.85
CA LYS A 415 3.90 30.84 12.89
C LYS A 415 4.46 30.43 11.54
N ASP A 416 3.75 29.55 10.83
CA ASP A 416 4.09 29.20 9.45
C ASP A 416 4.22 30.46 8.60
N SER A 417 5.43 30.67 8.08
CA SER A 417 5.76 31.82 7.25
C SER A 417 6.58 31.40 6.05
N LEU A 418 6.11 31.69 4.85
CA LEU A 418 6.82 31.42 3.62
C LEU A 418 7.98 32.41 3.45
N VAL A 419 9.22 31.91 3.36
CA VAL A 419 10.43 32.73 3.19
C VAL A 419 11.10 32.52 1.84
N TYR A 420 10.81 31.44 1.17
CA TYR A 420 11.32 31.14 -0.17
C TYR A 420 10.29 30.39 -0.99
N THR A 421 10.17 30.82 -2.25
CA THR A 421 9.46 30.09 -3.32
C THR A 421 10.40 29.99 -4.51
N ALA A 422 10.41 28.84 -5.17
CA ALA A 422 11.24 28.61 -6.34
C ALA A 422 10.96 29.63 -7.44
N ASN A 423 12.01 30.28 -7.90
CA ASN A 423 11.98 31.10 -9.08
C ASN A 423 12.81 30.44 -10.18
N PHE A 424 12.16 29.91 -11.19
CA PHE A 424 12.79 29.17 -12.28
C PHE A 424 13.67 30.04 -13.20
N LEU A 425 13.61 31.35 -13.05
CA LEU A 425 14.31 32.33 -13.92
C LEU A 425 15.46 33.09 -13.22
N GLY A 426 15.64 32.87 -11.93
CA GLY A 426 16.59 33.67 -11.13
C GLY A 426 17.57 32.86 -10.28
N LYS A 427 18.61 33.56 -9.80
CA LYS A 427 19.52 33.00 -8.79
C LYS A 427 18.77 32.82 -7.46
N LYS A 428 19.07 31.75 -6.75
CA LYS A 428 18.55 31.53 -5.40
C LYS A 428 19.06 32.60 -4.45
N PRO A 429 18.20 33.22 -3.64
CA PRO A 429 18.59 34.24 -2.69
C PRO A 429 19.38 33.64 -1.52
N SER A 430 20.22 34.45 -0.91
CA SER A 430 20.80 34.11 0.39
C SER A 430 19.77 34.40 1.48
N LEU A 431 19.33 33.36 2.16
CA LEU A 431 18.26 33.44 3.16
C LEU A 431 18.86 33.58 4.55
N LEU A 432 18.33 34.53 5.32
CA LEU A 432 18.68 34.73 6.72
C LEU A 432 17.49 34.35 7.61
N VAL A 433 17.73 33.53 8.60
CA VAL A 433 16.74 33.02 9.53
C VAL A 433 17.12 33.48 10.93
N ASP A 434 16.18 34.12 11.61
CA ASP A 434 16.40 34.54 12.99
C ASP A 434 16.45 33.30 13.91
N TYR A 435 17.29 33.34 14.94
CA TYR A 435 17.44 32.24 15.89
C TYR A 435 16.10 31.87 16.59
N THR A 436 15.22 32.83 16.79
CA THR A 436 13.90 32.63 17.39
C THR A 436 12.94 31.86 16.48
N SER A 437 13.25 31.76 15.19
CA SER A 437 12.44 31.08 14.17
C SER A 437 13.24 29.97 13.48
N ASN A 438 14.12 29.29 14.21
CA ASN A 438 15.11 28.34 13.71
C ASN A 438 14.55 26.94 13.36
N SER A 439 13.23 26.83 13.20
CA SER A 439 12.56 25.63 12.71
C SER A 439 12.08 25.88 11.29
N VAL A 440 12.52 25.03 10.36
CA VAL A 440 12.31 25.22 8.93
C VAL A 440 11.69 23.98 8.29
N ARG A 441 10.81 24.21 7.34
CA ARG A 441 10.17 23.16 6.54
C ARG A 441 10.47 23.43 5.06
N PHE A 442 10.98 22.40 4.41
CA PHE A 442 11.21 22.39 2.97
C PHE A 442 10.13 21.57 2.28
N GLU A 443 9.61 22.12 1.20
CA GLU A 443 8.75 21.42 0.26
C GLU A 443 9.49 21.30 -1.06
N TYR A 444 9.57 20.10 -1.61
CA TYR A 444 10.29 19.83 -2.84
C TYR A 444 9.49 18.90 -3.74
N GLY A 445 9.81 18.88 -5.01
CA GLY A 445 9.12 18.08 -5.99
C GLY A 445 9.73 18.17 -7.37
N LEU A 446 9.09 17.57 -8.33
CA LEU A 446 9.45 17.62 -9.73
C LEU A 446 8.57 18.62 -10.48
N ALA A 447 9.08 19.16 -11.57
CA ALA A 447 8.34 20.07 -12.45
C ALA A 447 7.46 19.33 -13.49
N PHE A 448 7.15 18.05 -13.25
CA PHE A 448 6.28 17.30 -14.13
C PHE A 448 5.29 16.45 -13.33
N PHE A 449 4.22 16.08 -13.99
CA PHE A 449 3.20 15.18 -13.49
C PHE A 449 3.32 13.85 -14.23
N ASP A 450 3.32 12.75 -13.52
CA ASP A 450 3.34 11.40 -14.06
C ASP A 450 2.31 10.52 -13.35
N LEU A 451 1.41 9.94 -14.11
CA LEU A 451 0.39 9.02 -13.59
C LEU A 451 0.90 7.56 -13.57
N ASP A 452 1.88 7.22 -14.39
CA ASP A 452 2.36 5.85 -14.52
C ASP A 452 3.20 5.40 -13.30
N GLY A 453 3.19 6.25 -12.23
CA GLY A 453 3.68 5.83 -10.93
C GLY A 453 5.15 5.50 -10.89
N ASP A 454 6.00 6.26 -11.61
CA ASP A 454 7.42 6.23 -11.29
C ASP A 454 7.53 6.53 -9.80
N ASP A 455 7.92 5.52 -9.02
CA ASP A 455 8.18 5.63 -7.58
C ASP A 455 9.34 6.60 -7.40
N ILE A 456 8.99 7.86 -7.56
CA ILE A 456 9.92 8.95 -7.45
C ILE A 456 10.38 8.98 -6.01
N ARG A 457 11.58 8.47 -5.79
CA ARG A 457 12.19 8.42 -4.46
C ARG A 457 13.13 9.58 -4.31
N PHE A 458 12.91 10.28 -3.25
CA PHE A 458 13.77 11.38 -2.84
C PHE A 458 14.72 10.91 -1.75
N GLN A 459 15.91 11.47 -1.78
CA GLN A 459 16.82 11.48 -0.66
C GLN A 459 17.15 12.95 -0.35
N TYR A 460 17.30 13.27 0.90
CA TYR A 460 17.69 14.61 1.33
C TYR A 460 18.83 14.54 2.33
N ARG A 461 19.56 15.64 2.45
CA ARG A 461 20.58 15.80 3.47
C ARG A 461 20.72 17.27 3.84
N LEU A 462 21.36 17.51 4.97
CA LEU A 462 21.72 18.85 5.44
C LEU A 462 23.24 18.89 5.62
N ASN A 463 23.88 20.01 5.15
CA ASN A 463 25.32 20.26 5.28
C ASN A 463 26.23 19.12 4.79
N LYS A 464 25.94 18.54 3.64
CA LYS A 464 26.71 17.42 3.06
C LYS A 464 26.84 16.19 3.98
N GLY A 465 25.93 16.06 4.94
CA GLY A 465 25.82 14.87 5.77
C GLY A 465 25.47 13.62 4.98
N VAL A 466 25.17 12.54 5.69
CA VAL A 466 24.71 11.29 5.08
C VAL A 466 23.33 11.52 4.44
N TRP A 467 23.12 10.95 3.26
CA TRP A 467 21.82 10.96 2.62
C TRP A 467 20.81 10.18 3.47
N SER A 468 19.58 10.67 3.53
CA SER A 468 18.46 9.96 4.16
C SER A 468 18.19 8.65 3.44
N ASP A 469 17.40 7.77 4.07
CA ASP A 469 16.74 6.68 3.38
C ASP A 469 15.82 7.22 2.27
N TYR A 470 15.48 6.35 1.32
CA TYR A 470 14.56 6.68 0.25
C TYR A 470 13.18 6.99 0.80
N THR A 471 12.57 8.08 0.32
CA THR A 471 11.24 8.51 0.72
C THR A 471 10.43 9.02 -0.46
N THR A 472 9.13 8.81 -0.44
CA THR A 472 8.16 9.41 -1.35
C THR A 472 7.57 10.72 -0.81
N VAL A 473 7.81 11.00 0.47
CA VAL A 473 7.36 12.23 1.13
C VAL A 473 8.10 13.43 0.57
N ARG A 474 7.35 14.45 0.17
CA ARG A 474 7.85 15.67 -0.49
C ARG A 474 8.04 16.84 0.46
N ILE A 475 8.07 16.57 1.74
CA ILE A 475 8.21 17.57 2.82
C ILE A 475 9.25 17.07 3.80
N LYS A 476 10.14 17.97 4.22
CA LYS A 476 11.09 17.71 5.29
C LYS A 476 11.16 18.89 6.24
N GLU A 477 11.00 18.62 7.51
CA GLU A 477 11.11 19.59 8.58
C GLU A 477 12.36 19.34 9.43
N TYR A 478 13.03 20.44 9.80
CA TYR A 478 14.10 20.48 10.78
C TYR A 478 13.72 21.48 11.86
N SER A 479 13.71 21.03 13.09
CA SER A 479 13.34 21.85 14.23
C SER A 479 14.56 22.21 15.04
N ASN A 480 14.57 23.43 15.59
CA ASN A 480 15.56 23.92 16.54
C ASN A 480 17.00 23.84 16.03
N LEU A 481 17.24 24.36 14.84
CA LEU A 481 18.58 24.45 14.26
C LEU A 481 19.47 25.43 15.07
N SER A 482 20.73 25.05 15.27
CA SER A 482 21.72 25.93 15.89
C SER A 482 22.11 27.10 14.95
N GLU A 483 22.77 28.12 15.49
CA GLU A 483 23.34 29.15 14.63
C GLU A 483 24.38 28.59 13.67
N GLY A 484 24.40 29.06 12.43
CA GLY A 484 25.37 28.63 11.41
C GLY A 484 24.82 28.67 9.99
N ASP A 485 25.70 28.28 9.07
CA ASP A 485 25.38 28.16 7.65
C ASP A 485 24.84 26.72 7.38
N TYR A 486 23.76 26.66 6.65
CA TYR A 486 23.11 25.42 6.27
C TYR A 486 22.89 25.36 4.76
N THR A 487 23.08 24.17 4.21
CA THR A 487 22.68 23.84 2.85
C THR A 487 21.81 22.60 2.90
N PHE A 488 20.55 22.77 2.55
CA PHE A 488 19.64 21.67 2.34
C PHE A 488 19.77 21.17 0.91
N GLU A 489 20.03 19.89 0.73
CA GLU A 489 20.15 19.24 -0.56
C GLU A 489 19.07 18.16 -0.68
N VAL A 490 18.39 18.12 -1.81
CA VAL A 490 17.46 17.07 -2.18
C VAL A 490 17.90 16.45 -3.50
N LYS A 491 17.83 15.14 -3.56
CA LYS A 491 18.14 14.36 -4.76
C LYS A 491 16.96 13.45 -5.08
N VAL A 492 16.60 13.37 -6.34
CA VAL A 492 15.67 12.38 -6.87
C VAL A 492 16.44 11.29 -7.60
N ILE A 493 15.96 10.07 -7.50
CA ILE A 493 16.46 8.92 -8.23
C ILE A 493 15.30 8.37 -9.05
N TYR A 494 15.50 8.30 -10.34
CA TYR A 494 14.53 7.75 -11.28
C TYR A 494 14.69 6.25 -11.43
N SER A 495 13.67 5.60 -11.95
CA SER A 495 13.67 4.15 -12.20
C SER A 495 14.80 3.66 -13.12
N ASP A 496 15.29 4.52 -14.02
CA ASP A 496 16.42 4.26 -14.92
C ASP A 496 17.79 4.43 -14.24
N GLY A 497 17.82 4.80 -12.94
CA GLY A 497 19.04 5.07 -12.19
C GLY A 497 19.61 6.47 -12.40
N THR A 498 19.03 7.30 -13.26
CA THR A 498 19.44 8.70 -13.39
C THR A 498 19.07 9.49 -12.14
N THR A 499 19.82 10.55 -11.88
CA THR A 499 19.61 11.37 -10.68
C THR A 499 19.61 12.86 -11.04
N SER A 500 18.76 13.61 -10.37
CA SER A 500 18.78 15.07 -10.37
C SER A 500 18.84 15.56 -8.93
N SER A 501 19.49 16.69 -8.69
CA SER A 501 19.59 17.27 -7.35
C SER A 501 19.38 18.78 -7.38
N ASP A 502 18.90 19.29 -6.26
CA ASP A 502 18.75 20.72 -6.03
C ASP A 502 19.19 21.07 -4.61
N GLU A 503 19.68 22.30 -4.41
CA GLU A 503 20.17 22.76 -3.12
C GLU A 503 19.66 24.17 -2.79
N LEU A 504 19.48 24.43 -1.51
CA LEU A 504 19.12 25.75 -0.99
C LEU A 504 19.96 26.05 0.25
N SER A 505 20.69 27.16 0.20
CA SER A 505 21.54 27.62 1.31
C SER A 505 20.83 28.70 2.12
N PHE A 506 20.95 28.62 3.43
CA PHE A 506 20.41 29.59 4.37
C PHE A 506 21.31 29.68 5.60
N ARG A 507 21.22 30.78 6.32
CA ARG A 507 21.98 31.01 7.54
C ARG A 507 21.05 31.28 8.70
N VAL A 508 21.21 30.53 9.80
CA VAL A 508 20.59 30.83 11.09
C VAL A 508 21.48 31.80 11.87
N LEU A 509 20.93 32.94 12.17
CA LEU A 509 21.66 34.01 12.90
C LEU A 509 21.90 33.58 14.35
N PRO A 510 23.01 34.02 14.97
CA PRO A 510 23.25 33.73 16.37
C PRO A 510 22.22 34.44 17.26
N PRO A 511 21.81 33.81 18.37
CA PRO A 511 20.90 34.44 19.35
C PRO A 511 21.59 35.70 19.95
N TRP A 512 20.78 36.68 20.35
CA TRP A 512 21.27 37.93 20.90
C TRP A 512 22.32 37.76 22.02
N TYR A 513 22.15 36.70 22.84
CA TYR A 513 23.06 36.41 23.95
C TYR A 513 24.38 35.74 23.54
N ARG A 514 24.56 35.39 22.26
CA ARG A 514 25.81 34.95 21.64
C ARG A 514 26.35 35.95 20.62
N SER A 515 25.77 37.13 20.56
CA SER A 515 26.29 38.21 19.75
C SER A 515 27.63 38.75 20.31
N VAL A 516 28.48 39.35 19.47
CA VAL A 516 29.72 39.99 19.90
C VAL A 516 29.46 41.00 21.03
N ALA A 517 28.34 41.75 20.92
CA ALA A 517 27.93 42.69 21.96
C ALA A 517 27.61 42.00 23.29
N ALA A 518 26.93 40.83 23.25
CA ALA A 518 26.64 40.06 24.46
C ALA A 518 27.93 39.54 25.11
N TYR A 519 28.89 39.05 24.34
CA TYR A 519 30.16 38.59 24.89
C TYR A 519 30.94 39.74 25.54
N VAL A 520 30.95 40.93 24.92
CA VAL A 520 31.54 42.13 25.55
C VAL A 520 30.83 42.45 26.86
N CYS A 521 29.49 42.39 26.90
CA CYS A 521 28.74 42.57 28.14
C CYS A 521 29.08 41.51 29.21
N TYR A 522 29.20 40.21 28.80
CA TYR A 522 29.59 39.13 29.72
C TYR A 522 31.01 39.35 30.29
N ILE A 523 31.96 39.81 29.47
CA ILE A 523 33.31 40.15 29.91
C ILE A 523 33.23 41.30 30.94
N ILE A 524 32.49 42.36 30.61
CA ILE A 524 32.28 43.48 31.54
C ILE A 524 31.66 43.04 32.86
N LEU A 525 30.60 42.20 32.76
CA LEU A 525 29.94 41.64 33.95
C LEU A 525 30.87 40.74 34.77
N ALA A 526 31.72 39.94 34.08
CA ALA A 526 32.73 39.13 34.74
C ALA A 526 33.77 40.00 35.49
N PHE A 527 34.26 41.09 34.84
CA PHE A 527 35.17 42.03 35.51
C PHE A 527 34.49 42.74 36.67
N LEU A 528 33.26 43.18 36.52
CA LEU A 528 32.49 43.77 37.60
C LEU A 528 32.24 42.78 38.76
N GLY A 529 31.97 41.52 38.43
CA GLY A 529 31.83 40.42 39.39
C GLY A 529 33.12 40.17 40.16
N LEU A 530 34.25 40.07 39.43
CA LEU A 530 35.60 39.93 40.01
C LEU A 530 35.96 41.14 40.89
N TRP A 531 35.68 42.36 40.38
CA TRP A 531 35.88 43.58 41.17
C TRP A 531 35.04 43.63 42.44
N TYR A 532 33.75 43.17 42.32
CA TYR A 532 32.84 43.08 43.46
C TYR A 532 33.30 42.04 44.49
N ILE A 533 33.75 40.86 44.03
CA ILE A 533 34.32 39.81 44.88
C ILE A 533 35.59 40.32 45.57
N TYR A 534 36.50 40.98 44.79
CA TYR A 534 37.72 41.55 45.35
C TYR A 534 37.41 42.61 46.42
N ARG A 535 36.46 43.49 46.12
CA ARG A 535 36.01 44.52 47.07
C ARG A 535 35.32 43.94 48.31
N TRP A 536 34.51 42.87 48.09
CA TRP A 536 33.83 42.17 49.16
C TRP A 536 34.83 41.39 50.05
N ASP A 537 35.82 40.77 49.44
CA ASP A 537 36.89 40.09 50.18
C ASP A 537 37.76 41.09 50.95
N ASP A 538 38.09 42.23 50.37
CA ASP A 538 38.81 43.32 51.06
C ASP A 538 38.02 43.83 52.29
N ILE A 539 36.72 44.01 52.11
CA ILE A 539 35.81 44.39 53.23
C ILE A 539 35.69 43.24 54.27
N ARG A 540 35.64 41.99 53.78
CA ARG A 540 35.55 40.80 54.61
C ARG A 540 36.84 40.56 55.42
N VAL A 541 37.98 40.78 54.77
CA VAL A 541 39.29 40.69 55.42
C VAL A 541 39.44 41.77 56.50
N LYS A 542 39.00 43.01 56.23
CA LYS A 542 38.98 44.10 57.19
C LYS A 542 38.08 43.79 58.39
N ARG A 543 36.85 43.25 58.13
CA ARG A 543 35.94 42.83 59.19
C ARG A 543 36.45 41.61 59.97
N LYS A 544 37.07 40.66 59.29
CA LYS A 544 37.68 39.48 59.96
C LYS A 544 38.86 39.83 60.83
N LYS A 545 39.63 40.84 60.46
CA LYS A 545 40.73 41.35 61.35
C LYS A 545 40.20 42.00 62.61
N GLU A 546 39.04 42.62 62.56
CA GLU A 546 38.40 43.19 63.78
C GLU A 546 37.66 42.14 64.61
N GLN A 547 37.09 41.09 63.97
CA GLN A 547 36.33 40.04 64.70
C GLN A 547 37.22 38.90 65.22
N ALA A 548 38.34 38.67 64.63
CA ALA A 548 39.27 37.59 65.02
C ALA A 548 39.94 37.78 66.42
N VAL A 549 39.75 38.94 66.99
CA VAL A 549 40.27 39.23 68.39
C VAL A 549 39.19 38.87 69.44
N VAL A 550 37.90 38.76 69.04
CA VAL A 550 36.79 38.59 70.01
C VAL A 550 36.21 37.15 69.99
N GLU A 551 36.45 36.35 68.95
CA GLU A 551 35.65 35.15 68.73
C GLU A 551 36.36 33.81 68.97
N LYS A 552 37.64 33.84 69.41
CA LYS A 552 38.45 32.64 69.64
C LYS A 552 38.05 31.78 70.82
N ASP A 553 37.15 32.30 71.64
CA ASP A 553 36.80 31.66 72.92
C ASP A 553 35.36 31.06 72.95
N LYS A 554 34.54 31.31 71.93
CA LYS A 554 33.17 30.76 71.91
C LYS A 554 32.88 29.63 70.97
N GLU A 555 33.70 29.34 69.99
CA GLU A 555 33.40 28.41 68.90
C GLU A 555 33.73 26.93 69.12
N LEU A 556 34.42 26.61 70.25
CA LEU A 556 34.80 25.20 70.45
C LEU A 556 33.65 24.33 71.04
N HIS A 557 32.59 24.96 71.52
CA HIS A 557 31.54 24.20 72.24
C HIS A 557 30.23 24.01 71.49
N GLU A 558 29.97 24.69 70.37
CA GLU A 558 28.71 24.55 69.63
C GLU A 558 28.79 23.68 68.38
N MET A 559 30.00 23.44 67.81
CA MET A 559 30.18 22.69 66.58
C MET A 559 29.97 21.21 66.64
N GLU A 560 30.06 20.61 67.82
CA GLU A 560 29.85 19.15 67.91
C GLU A 560 28.37 18.73 67.92
N LYS A 561 27.46 19.60 68.31
CA LYS A 561 26.05 19.24 68.38
C LYS A 561 25.24 19.43 67.10
N GLU A 562 25.66 20.30 66.21
CA GLU A 562 24.91 20.53 64.93
C GLU A 562 25.23 19.50 63.85
N PHE A 563 26.44 18.90 63.90
CA PHE A 563 26.87 17.98 62.84
C PHE A 563 26.12 16.64 62.87
N GLU A 564 25.69 16.17 64.01
CA GLU A 564 24.88 14.96 64.13
C GLU A 564 23.40 15.13 63.74
N ALA A 565 22.86 16.30 63.95
CA ALA A 565 21.43 16.55 63.65
C ALA A 565 21.15 16.70 62.12
N ASP A 566 22.13 17.24 61.39
CA ASP A 566 21.92 17.51 59.94
C ASP A 566 22.09 16.25 59.08
N LYS A 567 22.92 15.29 59.53
CA LYS A 567 23.10 14.00 58.84
C LYS A 567 21.82 13.17 58.85
N ALA A 568 21.15 13.17 59.99
CA ALA A 568 19.90 12.39 60.16
C ALA A 568 18.70 13.00 59.40
N ARG A 569 18.71 14.32 59.10
CA ARG A 569 17.66 14.94 58.27
C ARG A 569 17.78 14.68 56.79
N ARG A 570 19.00 14.63 56.28
CA ARG A 570 19.24 14.36 54.83
C ARG A 570 18.92 12.91 54.42
N GLU A 571 19.21 11.94 55.28
CA GLU A 571 18.85 10.55 55.02
C GLU A 571 17.33 10.32 54.95
N LYS A 572 16.56 10.99 55.80
CA LYS A 572 15.08 10.91 55.77
C LYS A 572 14.47 11.54 54.50
N GLN A 573 15.06 12.62 54.01
CA GLN A 573 14.54 13.28 52.80
C GLN A 573 14.79 12.47 51.54
N ILE A 574 15.92 11.78 51.42
CA ILE A 574 16.26 10.94 50.24
C ILE A 574 15.29 9.76 50.17
N VAL A 575 15.04 9.09 51.27
CA VAL A 575 14.11 7.94 51.31
C VAL A 575 12.66 8.35 50.96
N GLN A 576 12.28 9.57 51.35
CA GLN A 576 10.94 10.06 51.05
C GLN A 576 10.76 10.41 49.56
N LEU A 577 11.76 11.04 48.94
CA LEU A 577 11.75 11.38 47.52
C LEU A 577 11.82 10.15 46.61
N GLU A 578 12.54 9.10 47.00
CA GLU A 578 12.58 7.83 46.25
C GLU A 578 11.21 7.13 46.30
N LYS A 579 10.52 7.19 47.44
CA LYS A 579 9.19 6.62 47.58
C LYS A 579 8.14 7.36 46.73
N GLU A 580 8.17 8.68 46.73
CA GLU A 580 7.26 9.50 45.92
C GLU A 580 7.48 9.33 44.42
N LYS A 581 8.74 9.17 43.97
CA LYS A 581 9.06 8.91 42.60
C LYS A 581 8.53 7.55 42.15
N LEU A 582 8.66 6.53 42.97
CA LEU A 582 8.19 5.19 42.68
C LEU A 582 6.64 5.12 42.62
N GLU A 583 5.96 5.86 43.51
CA GLU A 583 4.51 5.96 43.50
C GLU A 583 4.00 6.72 42.27
N TYR A 584 4.70 7.77 41.83
CA TYR A 584 4.38 8.52 40.60
C TYR A 584 4.54 7.67 39.33
N ASP A 585 5.64 6.93 39.19
CA ASP A 585 5.89 6.05 38.05
C ASP A 585 4.85 4.92 37.96
N LEU A 586 4.42 4.40 39.10
CA LEU A 586 3.39 3.37 39.19
C LEU A 586 2.01 3.91 38.81
N GLN A 587 1.71 5.12 39.24
CA GLN A 587 0.44 5.79 38.91
C GLN A 587 0.36 6.18 37.44
N HIS A 588 1.47 6.64 36.83
CA HIS A 588 1.54 6.97 35.42
C HIS A 588 1.34 5.73 34.55
N LYS A 589 1.99 4.63 34.86
CA LYS A 589 1.81 3.37 34.12
C LYS A 589 0.41 2.78 34.26
N SER A 590 -0.22 2.95 35.43
CA SER A 590 -1.61 2.53 35.63
C SER A 590 -2.59 3.35 34.80
N GLN A 591 -2.34 4.68 34.70
CA GLN A 591 -3.17 5.60 33.91
C GLN A 591 -3.04 5.31 32.39
N GLU A 592 -1.84 4.99 31.93
CA GLU A 592 -1.58 4.61 30.54
C GLU A 592 -2.34 3.34 30.14
N MET A 593 -2.37 2.36 31.06
CA MET A 593 -3.13 1.13 30.89
C MET A 593 -4.66 1.38 30.85
N ALA A 594 -5.16 2.23 31.71
CA ALA A 594 -6.56 2.61 31.73
C ALA A 594 -6.98 3.26 30.40
N ASN A 595 -6.16 4.13 29.85
CA ASN A 595 -6.41 4.80 28.57
C ASN A 595 -6.41 3.81 27.39
N LEU A 596 -5.52 2.83 27.38
CA LEU A 596 -5.52 1.76 26.37
C LEU A 596 -6.81 0.94 26.42
N MET A 597 -7.30 0.66 27.60
CA MET A 597 -8.53 -0.08 27.83
C MET A 597 -9.78 0.69 27.37
N ILE A 598 -9.86 1.98 27.70
CA ILE A 598 -10.94 2.86 27.27
C ILE A 598 -10.99 2.97 25.73
N ASN A 599 -9.83 3.06 25.09
CA ASN A 599 -9.74 3.10 23.62
C ASN A 599 -10.19 1.77 22.96
N PHE A 600 -9.90 0.66 23.60
CA PHE A 600 -10.36 -0.66 23.13
C PHE A 600 -11.89 -0.78 23.20
N VAL A 601 -12.47 -0.30 24.28
CA VAL A 601 -13.93 -0.32 24.47
C VAL A 601 -14.63 0.62 23.50
N ARG A 602 -14.13 1.83 23.33
CA ARG A 602 -14.67 2.79 22.39
C ARG A 602 -14.70 2.26 20.97
N LYS A 603 -13.66 1.47 20.62
CA LYS A 603 -13.62 0.74 19.34
C LYS A 603 -14.73 -0.32 19.25
N ASN A 604 -14.94 -1.08 20.32
CA ASN A 604 -15.97 -2.13 20.36
C ASN A 604 -17.39 -1.55 20.40
N GLU A 605 -17.61 -0.44 21.10
CA GLU A 605 -18.87 0.30 21.08
C GLU A 605 -19.20 0.79 19.67
N MET A 606 -18.23 1.40 18.97
CA MET A 606 -18.40 1.86 17.60
C MET A 606 -18.74 0.69 16.65
N LEU A 607 -18.09 -0.47 16.83
CA LEU A 607 -18.43 -1.67 16.05
C LEU A 607 -19.84 -2.20 16.37
N THR A 608 -20.29 -2.08 17.62
CA THR A 608 -21.64 -2.48 18.05
C THR A 608 -22.70 -1.51 17.52
N GLU A 609 -22.40 -0.22 17.49
CA GLU A 609 -23.26 0.81 16.92
C GLU A 609 -23.43 0.62 15.41
N ILE A 610 -22.35 0.39 14.69
CA ILE A 610 -22.36 0.03 13.26
C ILE A 610 -23.22 -1.24 13.03
N LYS A 611 -23.08 -2.24 13.89
CA LYS A 611 -23.90 -3.46 13.84
C LYS A 611 -25.39 -3.16 14.01
N SER A 612 -25.74 -2.25 14.94
CA SER A 612 -27.13 -1.86 15.17
C SER A 612 -27.72 -1.10 13.96
N GLU A 613 -26.93 -0.25 13.33
CA GLU A 613 -27.35 0.47 12.12
C GLU A 613 -27.52 -0.50 10.93
N ILE A 614 -26.62 -1.45 10.78
CA ILE A 614 -26.73 -2.52 9.78
C ILE A 614 -28.00 -3.34 10.01
N ALA A 615 -28.35 -3.63 11.25
CA ALA A 615 -29.58 -4.34 11.62
C ALA A 615 -30.84 -3.53 11.27
N LYS A 616 -30.83 -2.19 11.49
CA LYS A 616 -31.92 -1.29 11.09
C LYS A 616 -32.09 -1.23 9.57
N VAL A 617 -31.00 -1.15 8.82
CA VAL A 617 -31.02 -1.18 7.37
C VAL A 617 -31.53 -2.52 6.86
N SER A 618 -31.12 -3.61 7.48
CA SER A 618 -31.60 -4.97 7.16
C SER A 618 -33.09 -5.15 7.40
N ALA A 619 -33.63 -4.47 8.42
CA ALA A 619 -35.06 -4.50 8.75
C ALA A 619 -35.93 -3.66 7.79
N MET A 620 -35.36 -2.63 7.16
CA MET A 620 -36.04 -1.74 6.23
C MET A 620 -36.17 -2.30 4.80
N LEU A 621 -35.42 -3.34 4.47
CA LEU A 621 -35.45 -3.97 3.14
C LEU A 621 -36.69 -4.86 2.98
N LYS A 622 -37.73 -4.32 2.34
CA LYS A 622 -38.97 -5.04 1.98
C LYS A 622 -39.03 -5.22 0.44
N GLY A 623 -39.02 -6.45 -0.06
CA GLY A 623 -39.18 -6.79 -1.48
C GLY A 623 -38.32 -7.98 -1.95
N GLU A 624 -38.67 -8.57 -3.07
CA GLU A 624 -38.03 -9.78 -3.63
C GLU A 624 -36.53 -9.61 -4.00
N GLY A 625 -36.04 -8.37 -4.19
CA GLY A 625 -34.60 -8.09 -4.37
C GLY A 625 -33.79 -7.99 -3.08
N SER A 626 -34.43 -8.18 -1.91
CA SER A 626 -33.81 -7.92 -0.62
C SER A 626 -33.00 -9.11 -0.05
N ARG A 627 -33.08 -10.29 -0.69
CA ARG A 627 -32.47 -11.52 -0.15
C ARG A 627 -30.96 -11.53 -0.23
N GLU A 628 -30.42 -11.04 -1.34
CA GLU A 628 -28.95 -10.90 -1.54
C GLU A 628 -28.35 -9.78 -0.70
N SER A 629 -29.03 -8.64 -0.62
CA SER A 629 -28.60 -7.53 0.24
C SER A 629 -28.64 -7.90 1.73
N LYS A 630 -29.61 -8.72 2.15
CA LYS A 630 -29.68 -9.25 3.52
C LYS A 630 -28.54 -10.23 3.81
N GLN A 631 -28.16 -11.08 2.86
CA GLN A 631 -27.05 -12.02 3.02
C GLN A 631 -25.72 -11.28 3.15
N GLN A 632 -25.50 -10.22 2.38
CA GLN A 632 -24.29 -9.38 2.53
C GLN A 632 -24.23 -8.67 3.89
N LEU A 633 -25.35 -8.16 4.37
CA LEU A 633 -25.45 -7.54 5.69
C LEU A 633 -25.18 -8.54 6.83
N ILE A 634 -25.61 -9.78 6.69
CA ILE A 634 -25.31 -10.87 7.63
C ILE A 634 -23.80 -11.17 7.64
N LEU A 635 -23.15 -11.16 6.47
CA LEU A 635 -21.71 -11.42 6.34
C LEU A 635 -20.87 -10.29 6.95
N ILE A 636 -21.31 -9.05 6.78
CA ILE A 636 -20.67 -7.88 7.43
C ILE A 636 -20.86 -7.99 8.95
N ASN A 637 -22.05 -8.33 9.43
CA ASN A 637 -22.29 -8.54 10.86
C ASN A 637 -21.41 -9.64 11.45
N SER A 638 -21.22 -10.76 10.76
CA SER A 638 -20.34 -11.84 11.24
C SER A 638 -18.86 -11.43 11.31
N LYS A 639 -18.40 -10.58 10.39
CA LYS A 639 -17.04 -10.02 10.43
C LYS A 639 -16.85 -9.01 11.58
N ILE A 640 -17.88 -8.28 11.92
CA ILE A 640 -17.87 -7.38 13.08
C ILE A 640 -17.81 -8.20 14.37
N ASP A 641 -18.59 -9.27 14.48
CA ASP A 641 -18.58 -10.16 15.64
C ASP A 641 -17.22 -10.83 15.86
N SER A 642 -16.55 -11.27 14.80
CA SER A 642 -15.20 -11.84 14.91
C SER A 642 -14.13 -10.81 15.37
N ASN A 643 -14.33 -9.53 15.09
CA ASN A 643 -13.44 -8.46 15.55
C ASN A 643 -13.72 -8.01 17.00
N ILE A 644 -14.95 -8.18 17.48
CA ILE A 644 -15.33 -7.88 18.87
C ILE A 644 -14.85 -8.99 19.82
N GLN A 645 -14.82 -10.25 19.38
CA GLN A 645 -14.46 -11.43 20.19
C GLN A 645 -12.96 -11.78 20.22
N SER A 646 -12.08 -10.90 19.87
CA SER A 646 -10.64 -11.21 19.84
C SER A 646 -10.05 -11.39 21.25
N ASP A 647 -10.05 -12.63 21.71
CA ASP A 647 -9.49 -13.08 23.01
C ASP A 647 -7.99 -12.77 23.20
N GLU A 648 -7.25 -12.57 22.13
CA GLU A 648 -5.79 -12.33 22.20
C GLU A 648 -5.40 -10.96 22.78
N VAL A 649 -6.23 -9.95 22.55
CA VAL A 649 -5.96 -8.59 23.08
C VAL A 649 -6.28 -8.52 24.56
N LEU A 650 -7.35 -9.17 24.99
CA LEU A 650 -7.72 -9.27 26.41
C LEU A 650 -6.61 -9.95 27.20
N LYS A 651 -6.06 -11.03 26.70
CA LYS A 651 -4.98 -11.77 27.36
C LYS A 651 -3.68 -10.96 27.48
N ARG A 652 -3.34 -10.16 26.49
CA ARG A 652 -2.18 -9.24 26.57
C ARG A 652 -2.38 -8.15 27.61
N ILE A 653 -3.61 -7.67 27.78
CA ILE A 653 -3.95 -6.66 28.78
C ILE A 653 -3.86 -7.26 30.19
N GLU A 654 -4.35 -8.50 30.39
CA GLU A 654 -4.22 -9.22 31.67
C GLU A 654 -2.76 -9.45 32.05
N ASP A 655 -1.93 -9.86 31.11
CA ASP A 655 -0.50 -10.11 31.34
C ASP A 655 0.26 -8.82 31.70
N GLN A 656 -0.02 -7.71 31.02
CA GLN A 656 0.58 -6.41 31.35
C GLN A 656 0.05 -5.82 32.66
N PHE A 657 -1.23 -6.01 32.94
CA PHE A 657 -1.82 -5.60 34.21
C PHE A 657 -1.19 -6.36 35.40
N ASP A 658 -0.99 -7.65 35.26
CA ASP A 658 -0.33 -8.47 36.28
C ASP A 658 1.12 -8.05 36.51
N LEU A 659 1.82 -7.61 35.47
CA LEU A 659 3.18 -7.08 35.59
C LEU A 659 3.26 -5.81 36.44
N ILE A 660 2.28 -4.91 36.30
CA ILE A 660 2.22 -3.62 37.01
C ILE A 660 1.68 -3.80 38.43
N HIS A 661 0.72 -4.68 38.62
CA HIS A 661 -0.02 -4.83 39.89
C HIS A 661 0.37 -6.12 40.67
N ASN A 662 1.61 -6.57 40.53
CA ASN A 662 2.20 -7.66 41.32
C ASN A 662 1.40 -8.98 41.21
N ASN A 663 1.13 -9.41 39.98
CA ASN A 663 0.36 -10.62 39.66
C ASN A 663 -1.04 -10.65 40.30
N PHE A 664 -1.72 -9.52 40.29
CA PHE A 664 -3.02 -9.36 40.93
C PHE A 664 -4.07 -10.35 40.39
N MET A 665 -4.18 -10.50 39.08
CA MET A 665 -5.15 -11.38 38.42
C MET A 665 -4.89 -12.85 38.77
N LYS A 666 -3.64 -13.27 38.76
CA LYS A 666 -3.23 -14.62 39.17
C LYS A 666 -3.55 -14.91 40.63
N ARG A 667 -3.29 -13.95 41.51
CA ARG A 667 -3.62 -14.08 42.95
C ARG A 667 -5.13 -14.07 43.19
N LEU A 668 -5.87 -13.27 42.48
CA LEU A 668 -7.33 -13.21 42.55
C LEU A 668 -7.94 -14.55 42.12
N HIS A 669 -7.47 -15.12 41.03
CA HIS A 669 -7.92 -16.42 40.55
C HIS A 669 -7.56 -17.57 41.51
N ALA A 670 -6.37 -17.54 42.08
CA ALA A 670 -5.94 -18.54 43.08
C ALA A 670 -6.76 -18.49 44.38
N LYS A 671 -7.20 -17.27 44.77
CA LYS A 671 -7.94 -17.06 46.04
C LYS A 671 -9.44 -17.20 45.88
N HIS A 672 -9.97 -16.96 44.71
CA HIS A 672 -11.38 -16.98 44.38
C HIS A 672 -11.60 -17.62 43.00
N PRO A 673 -11.47 -18.97 42.89
CA PRO A 673 -11.57 -19.67 41.61
C PRO A 673 -12.98 -19.65 41.00
N ASP A 674 -14.01 -19.41 41.83
CA ASP A 674 -15.42 -19.40 41.41
C ASP A 674 -15.85 -18.10 40.74
N LEU A 675 -15.02 -17.07 40.71
CA LEU A 675 -15.33 -15.81 40.03
C LEU A 675 -15.30 -16.00 38.50
N SER A 676 -16.39 -15.60 37.88
CA SER A 676 -16.49 -15.56 36.41
C SER A 676 -15.45 -14.57 35.81
N ASN A 677 -15.20 -14.69 34.53
CA ASN A 677 -14.23 -13.82 33.83
C ASN A 677 -14.61 -12.33 33.96
N ASN A 678 -15.89 -12.03 33.85
CA ASN A 678 -16.40 -10.66 33.99
C ASN A 678 -16.21 -10.10 35.41
N GLU A 679 -16.42 -10.90 36.42
CA GLU A 679 -16.21 -10.47 37.80
C GLU A 679 -14.73 -10.26 38.12
N ARG A 680 -13.84 -11.06 37.57
CA ARG A 680 -12.39 -10.86 37.69
C ARG A 680 -11.95 -9.57 37.01
N MET A 681 -12.46 -9.31 35.83
CA MET A 681 -12.18 -8.07 35.09
C MET A 681 -12.74 -6.84 35.85
N MET A 682 -13.91 -6.95 36.46
CA MET A 682 -14.45 -5.90 37.35
C MET A 682 -13.49 -5.56 38.50
N CYS A 683 -12.91 -6.58 39.12
CA CYS A 683 -11.91 -6.39 40.19
C CYS A 683 -10.63 -5.69 39.66
N ALA A 684 -10.18 -6.02 38.42
CA ALA A 684 -9.06 -5.32 37.81
C ALA A 684 -9.37 -3.85 37.52
N TYR A 685 -10.56 -3.54 37.01
CA TYR A 685 -11.00 -2.16 36.74
C TYR A 685 -11.09 -1.31 37.99
N LEU A 686 -11.66 -1.86 39.07
CA LEU A 686 -11.67 -1.22 40.38
C LEU A 686 -10.25 -0.98 40.91
N LYS A 687 -9.34 -1.92 40.69
CA LYS A 687 -7.93 -1.78 41.07
C LYS A 687 -7.20 -0.69 40.29
N MET A 688 -7.63 -0.40 39.06
CA MET A 688 -7.14 0.71 38.24
C MET A 688 -7.81 2.06 38.57
N ASN A 689 -8.64 2.11 39.59
CA ASN A 689 -9.41 3.31 40.01
C ASN A 689 -10.37 3.85 38.93
N LEU A 690 -10.87 3.00 38.06
CA LEU A 690 -11.91 3.38 37.11
C LEU A 690 -13.24 3.62 37.87
N SER A 691 -13.94 4.66 37.49
CA SER A 691 -15.25 4.99 38.04
C SER A 691 -16.33 3.99 37.57
N THR A 692 -17.42 3.85 38.31
CA THR A 692 -18.56 3.00 37.93
C THR A 692 -19.15 3.35 36.56
N LYS A 693 -19.06 4.64 36.15
CA LYS A 693 -19.49 5.10 34.82
C LYS A 693 -18.58 4.65 33.70
N GLU A 694 -17.30 4.43 33.98
CA GLU A 694 -16.31 3.92 33.04
C GLU A 694 -16.28 2.39 32.99
N ILE A 695 -16.66 1.73 34.11
CA ILE A 695 -16.69 0.27 34.22
C ILE A 695 -17.95 -0.32 33.59
N ALA A 696 -19.09 0.34 33.67
CA ALA A 696 -20.35 -0.18 33.14
C ALA A 696 -20.31 -0.53 31.64
N PRO A 697 -19.78 0.35 30.76
CA PRO A 697 -19.62 0.00 29.36
C PRO A 697 -18.57 -1.10 29.11
N LEU A 698 -17.59 -1.25 30.02
CA LEU A 698 -16.53 -2.26 29.92
C LEU A 698 -17.04 -3.69 30.17
N LEU A 699 -18.12 -3.83 30.89
CA LEU A 699 -18.73 -5.10 31.29
C LEU A 699 -20.05 -5.39 30.56
N ASN A 700 -20.49 -4.49 29.69
CA ASN A 700 -21.78 -4.54 29.02
C ASN A 700 -22.97 -4.63 30.01
N ILE A 701 -22.91 -3.89 31.11
CA ILE A 701 -23.95 -3.82 32.16
C ILE A 701 -24.62 -2.46 32.11
#